data_62e6d6648231d2f98b73ce6b59ce18e1
#
_entry.id   62e6d6648231d2f98b73ce6b59ce18e1
#
_cell.length_a   1.000
_cell.length_b   1.000
_cell.length_c   1.000
_cell.angle_alpha   90.00
_cell.angle_beta   90.00
_cell.angle_gamma   90.00
#
_symmetry.space_group_name_H-M   'P 1'
#
loop_
_entity.id
_entity.type
_entity.pdbx_description
1 polymer ?
#
loop_
_entity_poly.entity_id
_entity_poly.type
_entity_poly.pdbx_seq_one_letter_code
_entity_poly.pdbx_strand_id
1 'polypeptide(L)'
;MPRWELTDEGDGPAMFWEVGSDGAVVTVRHGEAGAPGRTRVDDHGSAAAAEAYVAEAVREKEREGYAPAGPDEDSFTLPVAWRQRLRPRWGGIARHSHAPHESVLGSWDRRLAAVKEEWTGTVLPGIAPEPAAAARRQLEGTADPLGAAVLAVVTDRGKLLYDAVADAWQLRHGRVFAARATVELFRLDHEDDHGRTTRLAFLPEGDSSPRLWLRRGAADRVRTLLSMADEDHYREVVAALAAHRGDARRRIVVSYLVPAETGWVAECCADPGTSGREDRVVRAMLFESLNDQEQLRALLRAGGVSAYDGSLSTAATVAEGVGPAVAALIAEIWRHRTPSHGASAEEQAGILAELPTDEAFELLMAHADGRQVRPALLEAVRRYPVRAARLLAGRAAPAPDRNAFLLGQLLTAHVATHRELLESRLARFPPKAAEVVRGLLYPSAADAPADALPELLVSPPWTGRRTAPKPTVVKGLVAGEETRVRWRPGEREAWAAAVEEPERRARRRQNEPYPDVRTLREHFTDVNDHRLAALFADGPDTYRPLLARWTPGHMWRLVEELKPVAARWEEDALPPLLHAAARRPAVAGGLLLPYRQVEVARLMADWFVRLKSVAATTRAWFARHGADAAALLVPDAA
;
A
#
# COMPACT_ATOMS: atom_id res chain seq x y z
N MET A 1 6.53 -12.89 -14.76
CA MET A 1 7.79 -12.92 -15.58
C MET A 1 7.59 -13.91 -16.71
N PRO A 2 8.07 -13.64 -17.92
CA PRO A 2 8.12 -14.65 -18.97
C PRO A 2 8.96 -15.85 -18.52
N ARG A 3 8.55 -17.03 -18.95
CA ARG A 3 9.15 -18.31 -18.55
C ARG A 3 9.60 -19.09 -19.78
N TRP A 4 10.74 -19.73 -19.64
CA TRP A 4 11.29 -20.69 -20.60
C TRP A 4 11.47 -22.04 -19.89
N GLU A 5 11.22 -23.12 -20.60
CA GLU A 5 11.39 -24.47 -20.10
C GLU A 5 12.36 -25.25 -21.02
N LEU A 6 13.28 -25.96 -20.40
CA LEU A 6 14.11 -26.95 -21.05
C LEU A 6 13.53 -28.32 -20.74
N THR A 7 12.98 -28.97 -21.77
CA THR A 7 12.51 -30.36 -21.68
C THR A 7 13.64 -31.23 -22.24
N ASP A 8 14.31 -31.95 -21.38
CA ASP A 8 15.29 -32.94 -21.84
C ASP A 8 14.54 -34.12 -22.46
N GLU A 9 15.00 -34.65 -23.61
CA GLU A 9 14.43 -35.85 -24.24
C GLU A 9 14.74 -37.14 -23.43
N GLY A 10 15.41 -37.02 -22.27
CA GLY A 10 15.67 -38.07 -21.31
C GLY A 10 14.79 -38.02 -20.06
N ASP A 11 14.92 -39.01 -19.18
CA ASP A 11 14.14 -39.19 -17.93
C ASP A 11 14.43 -38.11 -16.83
N GLY A 12 15.09 -36.99 -17.14
CA GLY A 12 15.38 -35.90 -16.22
C GLY A 12 14.20 -34.97 -15.98
N PRO A 13 14.10 -34.31 -14.79
CA PRO A 13 13.09 -33.32 -14.53
C PRO A 13 13.24 -32.12 -15.46
N ALA A 14 12.15 -31.64 -16.04
CA ALA A 14 12.13 -30.41 -16.83
C ALA A 14 12.67 -29.23 -15.99
N MET A 15 13.54 -28.42 -16.58
CA MET A 15 14.09 -27.22 -15.92
C MET A 15 13.34 -25.99 -16.39
N PHE A 16 13.11 -25.04 -15.49
CA PHE A 16 12.54 -23.74 -15.85
C PHE A 16 13.51 -22.60 -15.59
N TRP A 17 13.36 -21.55 -16.37
CA TRP A 17 14.06 -20.28 -16.20
C TRP A 17 13.11 -19.13 -16.49
N GLU A 18 13.06 -18.15 -15.61
CA GLU A 18 12.22 -16.95 -15.70
C GLU A 18 13.07 -15.72 -15.51
N VAL A 19 12.80 -14.67 -16.28
CA VAL A 19 13.48 -13.39 -16.14
C VAL A 19 12.50 -12.24 -16.36
N GLY A 20 12.70 -11.15 -15.63
CA GLY A 20 11.95 -9.91 -15.84
C GLY A 20 12.66 -8.74 -15.19
N SER A 21 12.40 -7.53 -15.68
CA SER A 21 12.89 -6.29 -15.10
C SER A 21 11.74 -5.43 -14.59
N ASP A 22 12.03 -4.70 -13.51
CA ASP A 22 11.16 -3.64 -12.98
C ASP A 22 12.05 -2.43 -12.66
N GLY A 23 11.96 -1.41 -13.53
CA GLY A 23 12.93 -0.33 -13.53
C GLY A 23 14.36 -0.84 -13.77
N ALA A 24 15.29 -0.47 -12.91
CA ALA A 24 16.70 -0.90 -12.98
C ALA A 24 16.95 -2.31 -12.43
N VAL A 25 15.96 -2.94 -11.80
CA VAL A 25 16.13 -4.22 -11.10
C VAL A 25 15.71 -5.38 -11.98
N VAL A 26 16.58 -6.38 -12.13
CA VAL A 26 16.31 -7.63 -12.84
C VAL A 26 16.10 -8.74 -11.81
N THR A 27 15.06 -9.52 -12.00
CA THR A 27 14.80 -10.73 -11.22
C THR A 27 14.91 -11.95 -12.14
N VAL A 28 15.74 -12.91 -11.76
CA VAL A 28 15.90 -14.20 -12.43
C VAL A 28 15.48 -15.29 -11.46
N ARG A 29 14.64 -16.23 -11.91
CA ARG A 29 14.26 -17.43 -11.16
C ARG A 29 14.49 -18.69 -12.02
N HIS A 30 15.10 -19.70 -11.44
CA HIS A 30 15.37 -20.95 -12.18
C HIS A 30 15.35 -22.16 -11.24
N GLY A 31 15.06 -23.33 -11.77
CA GLY A 31 15.01 -24.60 -11.02
C GLY A 31 14.30 -25.69 -11.77
N GLU A 32 13.96 -26.77 -11.06
CA GLU A 32 13.15 -27.86 -11.61
C GLU A 32 11.68 -27.41 -11.77
N ALA A 33 11.03 -27.81 -12.86
CA ALA A 33 9.62 -27.53 -13.11
C ALA A 33 8.76 -28.14 -12.00
N GLY A 34 7.91 -27.31 -11.38
CA GLY A 34 7.08 -27.71 -10.24
C GLY A 34 7.72 -27.44 -8.86
N ALA A 35 9.01 -27.05 -8.80
CA ALA A 35 9.67 -26.63 -7.57
C ALA A 35 9.70 -25.10 -7.41
N PRO A 36 9.89 -24.56 -6.18
CA PRO A 36 9.95 -23.10 -5.96
C PRO A 36 11.08 -22.40 -6.72
N GLY A 37 12.15 -23.11 -7.07
CA GLY A 37 13.32 -22.59 -7.75
C GLY A 37 14.16 -21.64 -6.89
N ARG A 38 15.28 -21.20 -7.44
CA ARG A 38 16.17 -20.19 -6.84
C ARG A 38 15.93 -18.84 -7.49
N THR A 39 15.79 -17.80 -6.69
CA THR A 39 15.60 -16.41 -7.17
C THR A 39 16.86 -15.61 -6.91
N ARG A 40 17.29 -14.86 -7.94
CA ARG A 40 18.37 -13.89 -7.88
C ARG A 40 17.81 -12.54 -8.33
N VAL A 41 18.24 -11.48 -7.65
CA VAL A 41 17.82 -10.11 -7.93
C VAL A 41 19.07 -9.25 -8.06
N ASP A 42 19.22 -8.56 -9.19
CA ASP A 42 20.37 -7.72 -9.49
C ASP A 42 19.90 -6.31 -9.89
N ASP A 43 20.59 -5.28 -9.42
CA ASP A 43 20.37 -3.89 -9.82
C ASP A 43 21.36 -3.53 -10.94
N HIS A 44 20.84 -3.12 -12.09
CA HIS A 44 21.61 -2.73 -13.27
C HIS A 44 21.78 -1.21 -13.42
N GLY A 45 21.38 -0.43 -12.40
CA GLY A 45 21.60 1.01 -12.34
C GLY A 45 20.68 1.85 -13.26
N SER A 46 20.03 1.26 -14.25
CA SER A 46 19.03 1.92 -15.10
C SER A 46 18.07 0.91 -15.75
N ALA A 47 16.86 1.37 -16.08
CA ALA A 47 15.86 0.55 -16.77
C ALA A 47 16.36 0.06 -18.14
N ALA A 48 17.05 0.90 -18.90
CA ALA A 48 17.59 0.52 -20.20
C ALA A 48 18.69 -0.56 -20.08
N ALA A 49 19.54 -0.51 -19.06
CA ALA A 49 20.55 -1.53 -18.80
C ALA A 49 19.91 -2.85 -18.37
N ALA A 50 18.87 -2.80 -17.53
CA ALA A 50 18.10 -3.95 -17.12
C ALA A 50 17.39 -4.64 -18.32
N GLU A 51 16.74 -3.88 -19.18
CA GLU A 51 16.10 -4.38 -20.40
C GLU A 51 17.10 -5.02 -21.36
N ALA A 52 18.26 -4.39 -21.56
CA ALA A 52 19.32 -4.92 -22.41
C ALA A 52 19.86 -6.26 -21.85
N TYR A 53 20.08 -6.34 -20.54
CA TYR A 53 20.48 -7.58 -19.88
C TYR A 53 19.44 -8.69 -20.05
N VAL A 54 18.15 -8.40 -19.82
CA VAL A 54 17.06 -9.36 -20.00
C VAL A 54 17.04 -9.89 -21.43
N ALA A 55 17.14 -9.01 -22.42
CA ALA A 55 17.14 -9.40 -23.83
C ALA A 55 18.33 -10.31 -24.21
N GLU A 56 19.52 -10.07 -23.64
CA GLU A 56 20.68 -10.92 -23.89
C GLU A 56 20.56 -12.27 -23.17
N ALA A 57 20.14 -12.26 -21.91
CA ALA A 57 19.94 -13.47 -21.11
C ALA A 57 18.91 -14.43 -21.73
N VAL A 58 17.83 -13.87 -22.29
CA VAL A 58 16.83 -14.65 -23.05
C VAL A 58 17.47 -15.33 -24.26
N ARG A 59 18.20 -14.57 -25.08
CA ARG A 59 18.89 -15.13 -26.27
C ARG A 59 19.91 -16.22 -25.91
N GLU A 60 20.58 -16.07 -24.77
CA GLU A 60 21.51 -17.08 -24.28
C GLU A 60 20.78 -18.37 -23.89
N LYS A 61 19.68 -18.24 -23.14
CA LYS A 61 18.88 -19.39 -22.71
C LYS A 61 18.20 -20.12 -23.88
N GLU A 62 17.72 -19.38 -24.88
CA GLU A 62 17.18 -19.97 -26.12
C GLU A 62 18.26 -20.75 -26.90
N ARG A 63 19.50 -20.27 -26.91
CA ARG A 63 20.65 -21.02 -27.47
C ARG A 63 21.01 -22.29 -26.67
N GLU A 64 20.75 -22.29 -25.38
CA GLU A 64 20.88 -23.48 -24.52
C GLU A 64 19.74 -24.49 -24.70
N GLY A 65 18.76 -24.20 -25.56
CA GLY A 65 17.62 -25.09 -25.84
C GLY A 65 16.37 -24.80 -25.01
N TYR A 66 16.37 -23.75 -24.18
CA TYR A 66 15.15 -23.34 -23.50
C TYR A 66 14.14 -22.78 -24.52
N ALA A 67 12.93 -23.34 -24.49
CA ALA A 67 11.82 -22.86 -25.30
C ALA A 67 10.88 -21.99 -24.47
N PRO A 68 10.26 -20.95 -25.05
CA PRO A 68 9.25 -20.17 -24.36
C PRO A 68 8.12 -21.08 -23.85
N ALA A 69 8.03 -21.23 -22.55
CA ALA A 69 6.88 -21.82 -21.90
C ALA A 69 5.93 -20.69 -21.54
N GLY A 70 4.64 -20.86 -21.72
CA GLY A 70 3.68 -19.86 -21.27
C GLY A 70 3.90 -19.52 -19.76
N PRO A 71 3.43 -18.38 -19.28
CA PRO A 71 3.60 -17.98 -17.88
C PRO A 71 3.15 -19.10 -16.94
N ASP A 72 3.96 -19.40 -15.91
CA ASP A 72 3.53 -20.25 -14.81
C ASP A 72 2.49 -19.48 -14.00
N GLU A 73 1.21 -19.72 -14.33
CA GLU A 73 0.10 -19.03 -13.69
C GLU A 73 -0.15 -19.49 -12.25
N ASP A 74 0.55 -20.52 -11.78
CA ASP A 74 0.40 -21.08 -10.45
C ASP A 74 1.51 -20.61 -9.49
N SER A 75 2.59 -20.04 -10.01
CA SER A 75 3.65 -19.51 -9.17
C SER A 75 3.33 -18.12 -8.64
N PHE A 76 3.63 -17.92 -7.36
CA PHE A 76 3.50 -16.62 -6.72
C PHE A 76 4.86 -16.08 -6.29
N THR A 77 5.19 -14.92 -6.79
CA THR A 77 6.33 -14.14 -6.29
C THR A 77 5.79 -12.80 -5.80
N LEU A 78 6.16 -12.41 -4.58
CA LEU A 78 5.70 -11.17 -4.00
C LEU A 78 6.10 -9.98 -4.90
N PRO A 79 5.13 -9.18 -5.42
CA PRO A 79 5.42 -8.07 -6.32
C PRO A 79 6.39 -7.06 -5.69
N VAL A 80 7.24 -6.42 -6.51
CA VAL A 80 8.23 -5.43 -6.02
C VAL A 80 7.56 -4.30 -5.25
N ALA A 81 6.44 -3.78 -5.77
CA ALA A 81 5.68 -2.74 -5.08
C ALA A 81 5.17 -3.18 -3.69
N TRP A 82 4.89 -4.47 -3.50
CA TRP A 82 4.48 -5.03 -2.21
C TRP A 82 5.66 -5.14 -1.25
N ARG A 83 6.86 -5.53 -1.74
CA ARG A 83 8.07 -5.61 -0.91
C ARG A 83 8.43 -4.29 -0.26
N GLN A 84 8.14 -3.17 -0.93
CA GLN A 84 8.35 -1.82 -0.37
C GLN A 84 7.35 -1.45 0.74
N ARG A 85 6.23 -2.16 0.84
CA ARG A 85 5.15 -1.88 1.78
C ARG A 85 5.03 -2.89 2.91
N LEU A 86 5.68 -4.06 2.79
CA LEU A 86 5.64 -5.09 3.82
C LEU A 86 6.37 -4.65 5.10
N ARG A 87 5.95 -5.21 6.21
CA ARG A 87 6.66 -5.13 7.49
C ARG A 87 7.57 -6.34 7.60
N PRO A 88 8.90 -6.16 7.49
CA PRO A 88 9.84 -7.27 7.34
C PRO A 88 9.86 -8.15 8.59
N ARG A 89 10.30 -9.40 8.42
CA ARG A 89 10.57 -10.35 9.51
C ARG A 89 12.02 -10.79 9.45
N TRP A 90 12.56 -11.20 10.57
CA TRP A 90 13.88 -11.79 10.62
C TRP A 90 13.94 -13.07 9.76
N GLY A 91 14.97 -13.21 8.93
CA GLY A 91 15.08 -14.31 7.97
C GLY A 91 14.13 -14.26 6.77
N GLY A 92 13.29 -13.22 6.64
CA GLY A 92 12.37 -13.00 5.52
C GLY A 92 12.93 -12.08 4.43
N ILE A 93 12.02 -11.45 3.67
CA ILE A 93 12.41 -10.53 2.60
C ILE A 93 13.07 -9.29 3.20
N ALA A 94 14.31 -9.04 2.81
CA ALA A 94 15.05 -7.88 3.29
C ALA A 94 14.41 -6.58 2.77
N ARG A 95 14.16 -5.65 3.69
CA ARG A 95 13.79 -4.28 3.36
C ARG A 95 14.91 -3.36 3.79
N HIS A 96 15.40 -2.53 2.88
CA HIS A 96 16.34 -1.49 3.26
C HIS A 96 15.66 -0.52 4.24
N SER A 97 16.25 -0.39 5.42
CA SER A 97 15.83 0.57 6.43
C SER A 97 17.05 1.31 6.96
N HIS A 98 16.86 2.58 7.30
CA HIS A 98 17.93 3.38 7.88
C HIS A 98 18.26 2.89 9.30
N ALA A 99 19.54 2.80 9.61
CA ALA A 99 19.97 2.62 10.99
C ALA A 99 19.48 3.81 11.85
N PRO A 100 19.19 3.58 13.14
CA PRO A 100 18.88 4.68 14.06
C PRO A 100 19.97 5.75 14.04
N HIS A 101 19.55 7.02 13.99
CA HIS A 101 20.49 8.14 13.92
C HIS A 101 20.42 8.98 15.21
N GLU A 102 21.58 9.46 15.68
CA GLU A 102 21.72 10.20 16.94
C GLU A 102 20.88 11.49 17.02
N SER A 103 20.44 12.06 15.89
CA SER A 103 19.58 13.24 15.88
C SER A 103 18.26 13.04 16.64
N VAL A 104 17.74 11.80 16.72
CA VAL A 104 16.51 11.51 17.47
C VAL A 104 16.70 11.68 18.96
N LEU A 105 17.93 11.46 19.49
CA LEU A 105 18.24 11.61 20.91
C LEU A 105 18.02 13.06 21.39
N GLY A 106 18.49 14.04 20.63
CA GLY A 106 18.32 15.45 21.00
C GLY A 106 16.85 15.89 21.06
N SER A 107 16.01 15.34 20.18
CA SER A 107 14.57 15.59 20.24
C SER A 107 13.92 14.91 21.43
N TRP A 108 14.29 13.66 21.70
CA TRP A 108 13.80 12.90 22.83
C TRP A 108 14.21 13.52 24.17
N ASP A 109 15.45 13.96 24.31
CA ASP A 109 15.97 14.59 25.53
C ASP A 109 15.27 15.90 25.87
N ARG A 110 14.98 16.74 24.89
CA ARG A 110 14.20 17.97 25.13
C ARG A 110 12.81 17.66 25.67
N ARG A 111 12.16 16.60 25.17
CA ARG A 111 10.84 16.16 25.67
C ARG A 111 10.92 15.66 27.11
N LEU A 112 11.92 14.84 27.40
CA LEU A 112 12.16 14.33 28.76
C LEU A 112 12.49 15.46 29.74
N ALA A 113 13.29 16.44 29.32
CA ALA A 113 13.61 17.59 30.15
C ALA A 113 12.38 18.41 30.53
N ALA A 114 11.48 18.67 29.57
CA ALA A 114 10.21 19.36 29.83
C ALA A 114 9.32 18.61 30.82
N VAL A 115 9.21 17.27 30.66
CA VAL A 115 8.45 16.46 31.62
C VAL A 115 9.12 16.40 32.98
N LYS A 116 10.44 16.34 33.03
CA LYS A 116 11.18 16.32 34.29
C LYS A 116 10.98 17.62 35.09
N GLU A 117 10.94 18.75 34.42
CA GLU A 117 10.67 20.06 35.01
C GLU A 117 9.23 20.12 35.57
N GLU A 118 8.25 19.63 34.84
CA GLU A 118 6.86 19.50 35.29
C GLU A 118 6.71 18.51 36.46
N TRP A 119 7.53 17.43 36.49
CA TRP A 119 7.43 16.35 37.47
C TRP A 119 8.06 16.64 38.84
N THR A 120 9.00 17.57 38.92
CA THR A 120 9.68 17.95 40.17
C THR A 120 8.80 18.74 41.14
N GLY A 121 7.64 19.23 40.69
CA GLY A 121 6.71 20.02 41.52
C GLY A 121 5.44 19.31 41.99
N THR A 122 4.97 18.30 41.23
CA THR A 122 3.69 17.63 41.56
C THR A 122 3.65 16.27 40.89
N VAL A 123 3.26 15.21 41.60
CA VAL A 123 2.82 13.95 40.98
C VAL A 123 1.76 14.32 39.96
N LEU A 124 1.96 13.99 38.65
CA LEU A 124 0.92 14.24 37.67
C LEU A 124 -0.38 13.53 38.16
N PRO A 125 -1.40 14.28 38.57
CA PRO A 125 -2.62 13.66 39.09
C PRO A 125 -3.20 12.76 37.99
N GLY A 126 -3.61 11.56 38.36
CA GLY A 126 -4.25 10.61 37.44
C GLY A 126 -3.33 9.52 36.86
N ILE A 127 -2.04 9.50 37.15
CA ILE A 127 -1.17 8.36 36.77
C ILE A 127 -1.26 7.29 37.86
N ALA A 128 -1.53 6.04 37.43
CA ALA A 128 -1.56 4.88 38.34
C ALA A 128 -0.19 4.70 39.06
N PRO A 129 -0.17 4.19 40.31
CA PRO A 129 1.05 4.17 41.15
C PRO A 129 2.24 3.43 40.50
N GLU A 130 2.03 2.27 39.91
CA GLU A 130 3.09 1.46 39.30
C GLU A 130 3.69 2.14 38.06
N PRO A 131 2.91 2.61 37.06
CA PRO A 131 3.41 3.43 35.96
C PRO A 131 4.15 4.70 36.43
N ALA A 132 3.66 5.40 37.44
CA ALA A 132 4.28 6.60 38.00
C ALA A 132 5.64 6.29 38.64
N ALA A 133 5.73 5.20 39.40
CA ALA A 133 7.01 4.77 39.99
C ALA A 133 8.04 4.36 38.94
N ALA A 134 7.61 3.65 37.89
CA ALA A 134 8.46 3.26 36.77
C ALA A 134 9.01 4.49 36.01
N ALA A 135 8.15 5.47 35.71
CA ALA A 135 8.56 6.71 35.05
C ALA A 135 9.57 7.50 35.89
N ARG A 136 9.38 7.53 37.23
CA ARG A 136 10.34 8.18 38.14
C ARG A 136 11.71 7.51 38.08
N ARG A 137 11.77 6.17 38.17
CA ARG A 137 13.04 5.43 38.04
C ARG A 137 13.75 5.75 36.72
N GLN A 138 13.00 5.77 35.62
CA GLN A 138 13.58 6.12 34.30
C GLN A 138 14.13 7.56 34.27
N LEU A 139 13.44 8.54 34.87
CA LEU A 139 13.92 9.93 34.98
C LEU A 139 15.13 10.08 35.90
N GLU A 140 15.25 9.23 36.91
CA GLU A 140 16.39 9.18 37.85
C GLU A 140 17.60 8.43 37.27
N GLY A 141 17.50 7.91 36.02
CA GLY A 141 18.60 7.26 35.31
C GLY A 141 18.63 5.73 35.40
N THR A 142 17.67 5.11 36.10
CA THR A 142 17.51 3.65 36.08
C THR A 142 16.77 3.22 34.81
N ALA A 143 17.41 2.38 33.99
CA ALA A 143 16.80 1.89 32.75
C ALA A 143 15.55 1.02 33.05
N ASP A 144 14.39 1.58 32.86
CA ASP A 144 13.09 0.94 33.15
C ASP A 144 12.18 0.98 31.88
N PRO A 145 11.96 -0.17 31.20
CA PRO A 145 11.15 -0.22 29.99
C PRO A 145 9.71 0.29 30.16
N LEU A 146 9.05 0.00 31.30
CA LEU A 146 7.73 0.53 31.59
C LEU A 146 7.81 2.05 31.80
N GLY A 147 8.81 2.53 32.52
CA GLY A 147 9.04 3.95 32.72
C GLY A 147 9.24 4.70 31.41
N ALA A 148 10.02 4.14 30.50
CA ALA A 148 10.23 4.70 29.17
C ALA A 148 8.94 4.74 28.35
N ALA A 149 8.11 3.71 28.42
CA ALA A 149 6.80 3.66 27.76
C ALA A 149 5.84 4.71 28.32
N VAL A 150 5.78 4.87 29.65
CA VAL A 150 4.97 5.92 30.32
C VAL A 150 5.40 7.31 29.87
N LEU A 151 6.72 7.58 29.86
CA LEU A 151 7.25 8.87 29.42
C LEU A 151 6.94 9.16 27.96
N ALA A 152 6.94 8.14 27.09
CA ALA A 152 6.52 8.30 25.69
C ALA A 152 5.06 8.74 25.60
N VAL A 153 4.17 8.12 26.39
CA VAL A 153 2.73 8.49 26.40
C VAL A 153 2.54 9.90 26.97
N VAL A 154 3.19 10.23 28.09
CA VAL A 154 3.06 11.54 28.75
C VAL A 154 3.63 12.68 27.92
N THR A 155 4.70 12.41 27.15
CA THR A 155 5.31 13.39 26.22
C THR A 155 4.56 13.50 24.90
N ASP A 156 3.63 12.60 24.61
CA ASP A 156 2.85 12.66 23.37
C ASP A 156 1.71 13.68 23.49
N ARG A 157 1.94 14.81 22.88
CA ARG A 157 0.95 15.88 22.69
C ARG A 157 0.41 15.93 21.27
N GLY A 158 0.30 14.74 20.61
CA GLY A 158 -0.20 14.60 19.25
C GLY A 158 0.83 14.82 18.14
N LYS A 159 2.09 15.04 18.50
CA LYS A 159 3.21 15.25 17.54
C LYS A 159 4.36 14.25 17.70
N LEU A 160 4.22 13.28 18.60
CA LEU A 160 5.24 12.26 18.82
C LEU A 160 5.31 11.27 17.66
N LEU A 161 6.50 11.05 17.11
CA LEU A 161 6.78 9.96 16.19
C LEU A 161 7.26 8.76 17.01
N TYR A 162 6.39 7.78 17.22
CA TYR A 162 6.72 6.61 18.04
C TYR A 162 7.84 5.74 17.47
N ASP A 163 8.02 5.74 16.16
CA ASP A 163 9.16 5.13 15.47
C ASP A 163 10.49 5.78 15.87
N ALA A 164 10.53 7.13 15.92
CA ALA A 164 11.72 7.86 16.40
C ALA A 164 11.98 7.63 17.91
N VAL A 165 10.92 7.40 18.71
CA VAL A 165 11.05 7.02 20.11
C VAL A 165 11.70 5.64 20.24
N ALA A 166 11.29 4.67 19.42
CA ALA A 166 11.91 3.35 19.38
C ALA A 166 13.39 3.41 19.00
N ASP A 167 13.76 4.29 18.04
CA ASP A 167 15.16 4.56 17.70
C ASP A 167 15.94 5.14 18.88
N ALA A 168 15.36 6.12 19.59
CA ALA A 168 15.99 6.71 20.77
C ALA A 168 16.20 5.68 21.89
N TRP A 169 15.23 4.79 22.11
CA TRP A 169 15.36 3.70 23.07
C TRP A 169 16.47 2.73 22.67
N GLN A 170 16.55 2.36 21.38
CA GLN A 170 17.60 1.48 20.90
C GLN A 170 19.00 2.09 21.01
N LEU A 171 19.15 3.35 20.61
CA LEU A 171 20.45 4.03 20.70
C LEU A 171 20.94 4.20 22.14
N ARG A 172 20.01 4.44 23.07
CA ARG A 172 20.38 4.70 24.48
C ARG A 172 20.55 3.45 25.32
N HIS A 173 19.71 2.46 25.10
CA HIS A 173 19.57 1.31 25.98
C HIS A 173 19.69 -0.04 25.26
N GLY A 174 19.82 -0.05 23.94
CA GLY A 174 19.93 -1.27 23.15
C GLY A 174 18.58 -1.90 22.72
N ARG A 175 18.67 -2.93 21.89
CA ARG A 175 17.52 -3.58 21.22
C ARG A 175 16.57 -4.26 22.20
N VAL A 176 17.11 -4.95 23.19
CA VAL A 176 16.31 -5.64 24.23
C VAL A 176 15.43 -4.65 24.99
N PHE A 177 16.00 -3.50 25.36
CA PHE A 177 15.25 -2.47 26.04
C PHE A 177 14.14 -1.89 25.15
N ALA A 178 14.46 -1.55 23.91
CA ALA A 178 13.48 -1.01 22.95
C ALA A 178 12.32 -1.98 22.71
N ALA A 179 12.61 -3.29 22.57
CA ALA A 179 11.59 -4.31 22.41
C ALA A 179 10.70 -4.44 23.65
N ARG A 180 11.26 -4.49 24.86
CA ARG A 180 10.51 -4.52 26.11
C ARG A 180 9.65 -3.26 26.30
N ALA A 181 10.22 -2.07 26.10
CA ALA A 181 9.50 -0.81 26.22
C ALA A 181 8.33 -0.73 25.23
N THR A 182 8.49 -1.30 24.04
CA THR A 182 7.40 -1.41 23.06
C THR A 182 6.27 -2.31 23.57
N VAL A 183 6.56 -3.47 24.17
CA VAL A 183 5.52 -4.32 24.76
C VAL A 183 4.79 -3.60 25.89
N GLU A 184 5.54 -2.91 26.78
CA GLU A 184 4.96 -2.12 27.86
C GLU A 184 4.06 -0.98 27.34
N LEU A 185 4.43 -0.36 26.23
CA LEU A 185 3.67 0.70 25.59
C LEU A 185 2.24 0.25 25.21
N PHE A 186 2.06 -1.00 24.77
CA PHE A 186 0.76 -1.58 24.41
C PHE A 186 -0.08 -2.00 25.64
N ARG A 187 0.49 -1.95 26.84
CA ARG A 187 -0.23 -2.20 28.11
C ARG A 187 -0.89 -0.96 28.67
N LEU A 188 -0.54 0.22 28.20
CA LEU A 188 -0.98 1.49 28.78
C LEU A 188 -2.26 1.99 28.09
N ASP A 189 -3.10 2.67 28.83
CA ASP A 189 -4.16 3.53 28.32
C ASP A 189 -4.08 4.89 29.00
N HIS A 190 -4.54 5.94 28.29
CA HIS A 190 -4.54 7.27 28.84
C HIS A 190 -5.70 8.10 28.31
N GLU A 191 -6.13 9.03 29.14
CA GLU A 191 -7.03 10.11 28.77
C GLU A 191 -6.23 11.40 28.71
N ASP A 192 -6.59 12.26 27.78
CA ASP A 192 -5.99 13.61 27.71
C ASP A 192 -7.07 14.67 27.63
N ASP A 193 -6.71 15.84 28.15
CA ASP A 193 -7.43 17.09 27.94
C ASP A 193 -6.50 18.06 27.22
N HIS A 194 -6.85 18.45 26.01
CA HIS A 194 -6.07 19.36 25.15
C HIS A 194 -4.60 18.95 25.00
N GLY A 195 -4.34 17.63 24.90
CA GLY A 195 -2.99 17.09 24.76
C GLY A 195 -2.17 16.99 26.05
N ARG A 196 -2.79 17.22 27.21
CA ARG A 196 -2.20 16.86 28.51
C ARG A 196 -2.81 15.58 28.99
N THR A 197 -1.97 14.60 29.31
CA THR A 197 -2.43 13.35 29.93
C THR A 197 -3.05 13.66 31.29
N THR A 198 -4.34 13.38 31.43
CA THR A 198 -5.10 13.58 32.68
C THR A 198 -5.24 12.30 33.47
N ARG A 199 -5.18 11.14 32.78
CA ARG A 199 -5.19 9.82 33.39
C ARG A 199 -4.28 8.89 32.60
N LEU A 200 -3.52 8.04 33.29
CA LEU A 200 -2.72 6.98 32.70
C LEU A 200 -2.75 5.75 33.61
N ALA A 201 -3.11 4.61 33.05
CA ALA A 201 -3.19 3.34 33.76
C ALA A 201 -2.89 2.17 32.81
N PHE A 202 -2.82 0.97 33.34
CA PHE A 202 -2.81 -0.22 32.49
C PHE A 202 -4.17 -0.40 31.81
N LEU A 203 -4.13 -0.73 30.53
CA LEU A 203 -5.30 -1.12 29.77
C LEU A 203 -5.73 -2.52 30.19
N PRO A 204 -6.94 -2.71 30.73
CA PRO A 204 -7.40 -4.02 31.16
C PRO A 204 -7.37 -5.06 30.04
N GLU A 205 -7.26 -6.33 30.42
CA GLU A 205 -7.36 -7.41 29.44
C GLU A 205 -8.78 -7.45 28.86
N GLY A 206 -8.88 -7.54 27.53
CA GLY A 206 -10.15 -7.49 26.82
C GLY A 206 -10.60 -6.09 26.41
N ASP A 207 -10.11 -5.03 27.05
CA ASP A 207 -10.40 -3.67 26.62
C ASP A 207 -9.56 -3.27 25.40
N SER A 208 -10.05 -2.32 24.60
CA SER A 208 -9.33 -1.72 23.49
C SER A 208 -9.16 -0.22 23.71
N SER A 209 -8.07 0.35 23.18
CA SER A 209 -7.85 1.79 23.18
C SER A 209 -7.74 2.30 21.76
N PRO A 210 -8.51 3.32 21.37
CA PRO A 210 -8.40 3.90 20.04
C PRO A 210 -7.03 4.53 19.77
N ARG A 211 -6.18 4.64 20.80
CA ARG A 211 -4.85 5.26 20.69
C ARG A 211 -3.73 4.26 20.39
N LEU A 212 -3.99 2.96 20.43
CA LEU A 212 -2.99 1.94 20.12
C LEU A 212 -2.45 2.06 18.69
N TRP A 213 -3.26 2.58 17.75
CA TRP A 213 -2.79 2.79 16.38
C TRP A 213 -1.63 3.81 16.28
N LEU A 214 -1.59 4.84 17.16
CA LEU A 214 -0.48 5.80 17.21
C LEU A 214 0.83 5.12 17.64
N ARG A 215 0.72 4.17 18.58
CA ARG A 215 1.87 3.46 19.18
C ARG A 215 2.43 2.38 18.26
N ARG A 216 1.64 2.01 17.25
CA ARG A 216 2.04 1.00 16.27
C ARG A 216 3.36 1.36 15.57
N GLY A 217 3.64 2.64 15.34
CA GLY A 217 4.91 3.08 14.76
C GLY A 217 6.13 2.57 15.53
N ALA A 218 6.09 2.53 16.86
CA ALA A 218 7.18 1.92 17.66
C ALA A 218 7.34 0.44 17.38
N ALA A 219 6.24 -0.33 17.33
CA ALA A 219 6.29 -1.76 17.07
C ALA A 219 6.76 -2.07 15.64
N ASP A 220 6.28 -1.34 14.63
CA ASP A 220 6.71 -1.45 13.24
C ASP A 220 8.21 -1.18 13.10
N ARG A 221 8.70 -0.15 13.81
CA ARG A 221 10.13 0.21 13.80
C ARG A 221 11.01 -0.84 14.48
N VAL A 222 10.65 -1.27 15.69
CA VAL A 222 11.39 -2.31 16.42
C VAL A 222 11.42 -3.62 15.61
N ARG A 223 10.30 -4.04 15.04
CA ARG A 223 10.23 -5.21 14.15
C ARG A 223 11.18 -5.07 12.95
N THR A 224 11.21 -3.89 12.33
CA THR A 224 12.12 -3.60 11.21
C THR A 224 13.59 -3.68 11.65
N LEU A 225 13.94 -3.13 12.80
CA LEU A 225 15.29 -3.18 13.34
C LEU A 225 15.70 -4.62 13.71
N LEU A 226 14.79 -5.42 14.23
CA LEU A 226 15.01 -6.82 14.52
C LEU A 226 15.16 -7.67 13.26
N SER A 227 14.48 -7.34 12.18
CA SER A 227 14.63 -8.04 10.90
C SER A 227 16.03 -7.94 10.31
N MET A 228 16.79 -6.89 10.68
CA MET A 228 18.17 -6.65 10.26
C MET A 228 19.21 -7.11 11.28
N ALA A 229 18.79 -7.67 12.42
CA ALA A 229 19.70 -8.14 13.45
C ALA A 229 20.41 -9.44 13.01
N ASP A 230 21.66 -9.61 13.42
CA ASP A 230 22.29 -10.91 13.38
C ASP A 230 21.60 -11.91 14.32
N GLU A 231 21.94 -13.17 14.20
CA GLU A 231 21.27 -14.24 14.94
C GLU A 231 21.44 -14.11 16.45
N ASP A 232 22.63 -13.77 16.93
CA ASP A 232 22.91 -13.67 18.36
C ASP A 232 22.06 -12.58 19.01
N HIS A 233 22.04 -11.38 18.43
CA HIS A 233 21.22 -10.28 18.91
C HIS A 233 19.71 -10.55 18.78
N TYR A 234 19.29 -11.22 17.72
CA TYR A 234 17.89 -11.63 17.59
C TYR A 234 17.48 -12.60 18.71
N ARG A 235 18.30 -13.64 18.96
CA ARG A 235 18.07 -14.64 20.03
C ARG A 235 18.08 -14.02 21.43
N GLU A 236 18.94 -13.04 21.68
CA GLU A 236 18.94 -12.28 22.92
C GLU A 236 17.60 -11.59 23.18
N VAL A 237 17.05 -10.90 22.15
CA VAL A 237 15.75 -10.23 22.25
C VAL A 237 14.60 -11.24 22.45
N VAL A 238 14.61 -12.37 21.71
CA VAL A 238 13.63 -13.44 21.88
C VAL A 238 13.63 -13.95 23.32
N ALA A 239 14.80 -14.29 23.85
CA ALA A 239 14.94 -14.76 25.24
C ALA A 239 14.39 -13.74 26.26
N ALA A 240 14.69 -12.44 26.03
CA ALA A 240 14.22 -11.38 26.89
C ALA A 240 12.70 -11.15 26.81
N LEU A 241 12.09 -11.34 25.65
CA LEU A 241 10.64 -11.18 25.43
C LEU A 241 9.81 -12.36 25.94
N ALA A 242 10.40 -13.54 26.11
CA ALA A 242 9.69 -14.73 26.62
C ALA A 242 8.97 -14.46 27.95
N ALA A 243 9.58 -13.69 28.86
CA ALA A 243 9.00 -13.29 30.14
C ALA A 243 7.87 -12.25 30.04
N HIS A 244 7.69 -11.62 28.86
CA HIS A 244 6.70 -10.56 28.64
C HIS A 244 5.40 -11.06 28.00
N ARG A 245 5.15 -12.36 27.93
CA ARG A 245 4.00 -13.00 27.30
C ARG A 245 2.84 -13.34 28.26
N GLY A 246 2.61 -12.51 29.30
CA GLY A 246 1.72 -12.84 30.42
C GLY A 246 0.21 -12.79 30.09
N ASP A 247 -0.25 -12.03 29.10
CA ASP A 247 -1.65 -11.94 28.65
C ASP A 247 -1.75 -12.02 27.12
N ALA A 248 -2.98 -12.14 26.60
CA ALA A 248 -3.21 -12.30 25.16
C ALA A 248 -2.65 -11.14 24.34
N ARG A 249 -2.85 -9.89 24.78
CA ARG A 249 -2.31 -8.70 24.09
C ARG A 249 -0.80 -8.73 24.03
N ARG A 250 -0.13 -8.99 25.15
CA ARG A 250 1.34 -9.10 25.21
C ARG A 250 1.85 -10.24 24.35
N ARG A 251 1.21 -11.43 24.37
CA ARG A 251 1.57 -12.55 23.49
C ARG A 251 1.56 -12.14 22.04
N ILE A 252 0.50 -11.44 21.60
CA ILE A 252 0.38 -10.99 20.20
C ILE A 252 1.42 -9.93 19.85
N VAL A 253 1.62 -8.91 20.70
CA VAL A 253 2.63 -7.86 20.45
C VAL A 253 4.04 -8.47 20.39
N VAL A 254 4.37 -9.38 21.30
CA VAL A 254 5.65 -10.10 21.28
C VAL A 254 5.80 -10.91 19.99
N SER A 255 4.78 -11.69 19.59
CA SER A 255 4.80 -12.47 18.34
C SER A 255 4.90 -11.56 17.11
N TYR A 256 4.35 -10.36 17.17
CA TYR A 256 4.50 -9.36 16.11
C TYR A 256 5.93 -8.84 15.99
N LEU A 257 6.62 -8.60 17.08
CA LEU A 257 8.02 -8.15 17.06
C LEU A 257 8.98 -9.23 16.56
N VAL A 258 8.71 -10.50 16.89
CA VAL A 258 9.53 -11.66 16.54
C VAL A 258 8.73 -12.75 15.82
N PRO A 259 8.18 -12.48 14.63
CA PRO A 259 7.28 -13.41 13.96
C PRO A 259 7.95 -14.69 13.42
N ALA A 260 9.27 -14.76 13.42
CA ALA A 260 10.01 -15.99 13.11
C ALA A 260 9.89 -17.04 14.22
N GLU A 261 9.42 -16.67 15.41
CA GLU A 261 9.08 -17.61 16.49
C GLU A 261 7.69 -18.25 16.21
N THR A 262 7.64 -19.14 15.22
CA THR A 262 6.41 -19.69 14.64
C THR A 262 5.50 -20.38 15.67
N GLY A 263 6.09 -21.02 16.69
CA GLY A 263 5.34 -21.63 17.78
C GLY A 263 4.55 -20.60 18.61
N TRP A 264 5.11 -19.41 18.84
CA TRP A 264 4.44 -18.33 19.55
C TRP A 264 3.29 -17.73 18.75
N VAL A 265 3.46 -17.63 17.43
CA VAL A 265 2.41 -17.19 16.53
C VAL A 265 1.27 -18.21 16.48
N ALA A 266 1.59 -19.52 16.40
CA ALA A 266 0.60 -20.59 16.41
C ALA A 266 -0.23 -20.60 17.69
N GLU A 267 0.41 -20.39 18.86
CA GLU A 267 -0.28 -20.23 20.15
C GLU A 267 -1.29 -19.06 20.10
N CYS A 268 -0.88 -17.89 19.60
CA CYS A 268 -1.77 -16.74 19.47
C CYS A 268 -2.91 -16.98 18.49
N CYS A 269 -2.70 -17.75 17.43
CA CYS A 269 -3.75 -18.11 16.46
C CYS A 269 -4.75 -19.11 17.04
N ALA A 270 -4.29 -20.03 17.91
CA ALA A 270 -5.15 -20.99 18.59
C ALA A 270 -6.02 -20.32 19.68
N ASP A 271 -5.45 -19.36 20.40
CA ASP A 271 -6.15 -18.56 21.42
C ASP A 271 -5.81 -17.07 21.29
N PRO A 272 -6.46 -16.33 20.39
CA PRO A 272 -6.22 -14.89 20.22
C PRO A 272 -6.71 -14.04 21.38
N GLY A 273 -7.49 -14.59 22.30
CA GLY A 273 -8.14 -13.85 23.37
C GLY A 273 -9.10 -12.75 22.87
N THR A 274 -9.69 -11.98 23.77
CA THR A 274 -10.58 -10.86 23.41
C THR A 274 -9.81 -9.77 22.66
N SER A 275 -8.63 -9.40 23.14
CA SER A 275 -7.79 -8.38 22.48
C SER A 275 -7.42 -8.74 21.04
N GLY A 276 -7.15 -10.02 20.75
CA GLY A 276 -6.85 -10.46 19.40
C GLY A 276 -8.06 -10.55 18.47
N ARG A 277 -9.29 -10.46 19.00
CA ARG A 277 -10.53 -10.47 18.22
C ARG A 277 -11.14 -9.10 18.03
N GLU A 278 -11.13 -8.27 19.05
CA GLU A 278 -11.87 -7.01 19.10
C GLU A 278 -10.98 -5.78 18.92
N ASP A 279 -9.75 -5.82 19.42
CA ASP A 279 -8.79 -4.73 19.21
C ASP A 279 -8.21 -4.78 17.79
N ARG A 280 -8.61 -3.82 16.96
CA ARG A 280 -8.23 -3.77 15.55
C ARG A 280 -6.71 -3.74 15.31
N VAL A 281 -5.98 -3.02 16.16
CA VAL A 281 -4.52 -2.86 16.00
C VAL A 281 -3.82 -4.17 16.35
N VAL A 282 -4.15 -4.73 17.50
CA VAL A 282 -3.55 -5.99 18.00
C VAL A 282 -3.90 -7.14 17.06
N ARG A 283 -5.13 -7.20 16.58
CA ARG A 283 -5.55 -8.20 15.60
C ARG A 283 -4.80 -8.07 14.26
N ALA A 284 -4.66 -6.85 13.73
CA ALA A 284 -3.88 -6.64 12.51
C ALA A 284 -2.42 -7.07 12.72
N MET A 285 -1.84 -6.82 13.89
CA MET A 285 -0.50 -7.32 14.24
C MET A 285 -0.44 -8.84 14.22
N LEU A 286 -1.49 -9.54 14.69
CA LEU A 286 -1.53 -11.01 14.64
C LEU A 286 -1.61 -11.52 13.20
N PHE A 287 -2.47 -10.96 12.33
CA PHE A 287 -2.49 -11.30 10.90
C PHE A 287 -1.13 -11.11 10.24
N GLU A 288 -0.44 -10.04 10.55
CA GLU A 288 0.87 -9.73 9.98
C GLU A 288 2.02 -10.56 10.56
N SER A 289 1.74 -11.41 11.54
CA SER A 289 2.71 -12.34 12.12
C SER A 289 2.64 -13.75 11.53
N LEU A 290 1.61 -14.07 10.74
CA LEU A 290 1.35 -15.40 10.22
C LEU A 290 2.51 -15.97 9.41
N ASN A 291 2.72 -17.29 9.50
CA ASN A 291 3.79 -18.01 8.84
C ASN A 291 3.30 -19.08 7.84
N ASP A 292 2.04 -19.49 7.94
CA ASP A 292 1.45 -20.53 7.08
C ASP A 292 -0.06 -20.35 6.90
N GLN A 293 -0.62 -21.12 5.97
CA GLN A 293 -2.05 -21.08 5.62
C GLN A 293 -2.96 -21.66 6.71
N GLU A 294 -2.45 -22.55 7.55
CA GLU A 294 -3.24 -23.17 8.62
C GLU A 294 -3.52 -22.15 9.72
N GLN A 295 -2.50 -21.37 10.10
CA GLN A 295 -2.65 -20.24 11.01
C GLN A 295 -3.65 -19.20 10.47
N LEU A 296 -3.58 -18.87 9.18
CA LEU A 296 -4.56 -17.97 8.55
C LEU A 296 -5.98 -18.52 8.66
N ARG A 297 -6.18 -19.79 8.30
CA ARG A 297 -7.51 -20.42 8.40
C ARG A 297 -8.03 -20.47 9.84
N ALA A 298 -7.16 -20.74 10.81
CA ALA A 298 -7.52 -20.75 12.23
C ALA A 298 -8.00 -19.35 12.67
N LEU A 299 -7.25 -18.30 12.31
CA LEU A 299 -7.58 -16.93 12.69
C LEU A 299 -8.86 -16.42 12.00
N LEU A 300 -9.07 -16.76 10.72
CA LEU A 300 -10.31 -16.42 10.01
C LEU A 300 -11.54 -17.10 10.64
N ARG A 301 -11.40 -18.35 11.09
CA ARG A 301 -12.47 -19.06 11.83
C ARG A 301 -12.78 -18.43 13.18
N ALA A 302 -11.80 -17.85 13.86
CA ALA A 302 -11.99 -17.12 15.10
C ALA A 302 -12.78 -15.81 14.92
N GLY A 303 -12.89 -15.32 13.68
CA GLY A 303 -13.67 -14.15 13.31
C GLY A 303 -12.99 -12.82 13.61
N GLY A 304 -13.74 -11.73 13.49
CA GLY A 304 -13.29 -10.40 13.87
C GLY A 304 -12.49 -9.66 12.79
N VAL A 305 -12.52 -10.09 11.52
CA VAL A 305 -11.85 -9.40 10.41
C VAL A 305 -12.52 -8.05 10.14
N SER A 306 -11.71 -7.03 9.91
CA SER A 306 -12.13 -5.65 9.67
C SER A 306 -11.67 -5.18 8.28
N ALA A 307 -12.39 -4.24 7.71
CA ALA A 307 -12.00 -3.60 6.45
C ALA A 307 -10.60 -2.95 6.51
N TYR A 308 -10.12 -2.59 7.67
CA TYR A 308 -8.76 -2.05 7.88
C TYR A 308 -7.65 -3.08 7.68
N ASP A 309 -7.97 -4.38 7.78
CA ASP A 309 -7.02 -5.46 7.58
C ASP A 309 -6.69 -5.69 6.09
N GLY A 310 -7.42 -5.04 5.18
CA GLY A 310 -7.29 -5.16 3.73
C GLY A 310 -6.39 -4.11 3.06
N SER A 311 -5.52 -3.41 3.78
CA SER A 311 -4.54 -2.51 3.18
C SER A 311 -3.44 -3.27 2.42
N LEU A 312 -2.82 -2.65 1.41
CA LEU A 312 -1.71 -3.26 0.69
C LEU A 312 -0.56 -3.63 1.62
N SER A 313 -0.28 -2.82 2.63
CA SER A 313 0.79 -3.08 3.59
C SER A 313 0.52 -4.35 4.42
N THR A 314 -0.72 -4.50 4.90
CA THR A 314 -1.13 -5.72 5.62
C THR A 314 -1.14 -6.92 4.69
N ALA A 315 -1.75 -6.80 3.50
CA ALA A 315 -1.81 -7.90 2.53
C ALA A 315 -0.41 -8.38 2.10
N ALA A 316 0.52 -7.46 1.84
CA ALA A 316 1.90 -7.77 1.50
C ALA A 316 2.62 -8.51 2.64
N THR A 317 2.43 -8.05 3.90
CA THR A 317 3.05 -8.66 5.07
C THR A 317 2.48 -10.05 5.36
N VAL A 318 1.17 -10.21 5.22
CA VAL A 318 0.51 -11.52 5.35
C VAL A 318 0.97 -12.47 4.23
N ALA A 319 1.03 -11.98 2.98
CA ALA A 319 1.45 -12.78 1.83
C ALA A 319 2.91 -13.24 1.92
N GLU A 320 3.79 -12.51 2.60
CA GLU A 320 5.15 -13.00 2.89
C GLU A 320 5.13 -14.30 3.67
N GLY A 321 4.20 -14.47 4.62
CA GLY A 321 4.09 -15.67 5.45
C GLY A 321 3.22 -16.78 4.85
N VAL A 322 2.10 -16.43 4.23
CA VAL A 322 1.08 -17.39 3.79
C VAL A 322 0.99 -17.54 2.27
N GLY A 323 1.79 -16.78 1.52
CA GLY A 323 1.75 -16.77 0.06
C GLY A 323 0.42 -16.23 -0.49
N PRO A 324 -0.03 -16.77 -1.64
CA PRO A 324 -1.23 -16.30 -2.30
C PRO A 324 -2.54 -16.60 -1.55
N ALA A 325 -2.48 -17.42 -0.48
CA ALA A 325 -3.63 -17.69 0.38
C ALA A 325 -4.16 -16.44 1.12
N VAL A 326 -3.43 -15.32 1.08
CA VAL A 326 -3.94 -14.00 1.53
C VAL A 326 -5.25 -13.60 0.82
N ALA A 327 -5.59 -14.19 -0.32
CA ALA A 327 -6.88 -14.05 -0.99
C ALA A 327 -8.05 -14.31 -0.02
N ALA A 328 -7.94 -15.31 0.86
CA ALA A 328 -8.98 -15.66 1.83
C ALA A 328 -9.24 -14.53 2.85
N LEU A 329 -8.21 -13.76 3.23
CA LEU A 329 -8.39 -12.58 4.08
C LEU A 329 -9.22 -11.50 3.37
N ILE A 330 -8.91 -11.22 2.11
CA ILE A 330 -9.67 -10.23 1.32
C ILE A 330 -11.11 -10.72 1.09
N ALA A 331 -11.30 -12.02 0.85
CA ALA A 331 -12.63 -12.63 0.73
C ALA A 331 -13.47 -12.42 1.99
N GLU A 332 -12.87 -12.62 3.16
CA GLU A 332 -13.54 -12.40 4.44
C GLU A 332 -13.92 -10.93 4.64
N ILE A 333 -13.02 -10.01 4.32
CA ILE A 333 -13.27 -8.57 4.36
C ILE A 333 -14.46 -8.20 3.46
N TRP A 334 -14.53 -8.74 2.25
CA TRP A 334 -15.60 -8.45 1.29
C TRP A 334 -16.96 -9.01 1.70
N ARG A 335 -17.00 -10.10 2.47
CA ARG A 335 -18.24 -10.60 3.07
C ARG A 335 -18.84 -9.68 4.13
N HIS A 336 -18.00 -8.97 4.89
CA HIS A 336 -18.40 -8.11 6.00
C HIS A 336 -18.33 -6.61 5.71
N ARG A 337 -18.25 -6.23 4.45
CA ARG A 337 -17.94 -4.88 4.00
C ARG A 337 -18.99 -3.84 4.37
N THR A 338 -18.58 -2.86 5.17
CA THR A 338 -19.24 -1.55 5.30
C THR A 338 -18.54 -0.54 4.39
N PRO A 339 -19.25 0.23 3.55
CA PRO A 339 -18.66 1.04 2.48
C PRO A 339 -17.74 2.21 2.90
N SER A 340 -17.62 2.53 4.17
CA SER A 340 -17.11 3.84 4.62
C SER A 340 -15.75 3.85 5.32
N HIS A 341 -15.13 2.71 5.65
CA HIS A 341 -13.88 2.68 6.42
C HIS A 341 -12.94 1.56 5.96
N GLY A 342 -11.65 1.86 5.71
CA GLY A 342 -10.59 0.91 5.35
C GLY A 342 -10.01 1.11 3.95
N ALA A 343 -9.17 0.18 3.49
CA ALA A 343 -8.62 0.17 2.14
C ALA A 343 -9.74 0.20 1.11
N SER A 344 -9.56 0.98 0.03
CA SER A 344 -10.61 1.12 -0.99
C SER A 344 -10.87 -0.22 -1.70
N ALA A 345 -12.07 -0.41 -2.23
CA ALA A 345 -12.36 -1.58 -3.07
C ALA A 345 -11.42 -1.72 -4.27
N GLU A 346 -10.92 -0.60 -4.78
CA GLU A 346 -9.93 -0.55 -5.85
C GLU A 346 -8.58 -1.12 -5.41
N GLU A 347 -8.08 -0.74 -4.22
CA GLU A 347 -6.84 -1.27 -3.67
C GLU A 347 -6.94 -2.79 -3.42
N GLN A 348 -8.03 -3.23 -2.79
CA GLN A 348 -8.27 -4.65 -2.52
C GLN A 348 -8.45 -5.46 -3.81
N ALA A 349 -9.15 -4.93 -4.80
CA ALA A 349 -9.25 -5.55 -6.12
C ALA A 349 -7.88 -5.63 -6.80
N GLY A 350 -7.05 -4.58 -6.69
CA GLY A 350 -5.67 -4.59 -7.17
C GLY A 350 -4.82 -5.66 -6.50
N ILE A 351 -4.99 -5.87 -5.18
CA ILE A 351 -4.33 -6.98 -4.46
C ILE A 351 -4.75 -8.32 -5.04
N LEU A 352 -6.06 -8.56 -5.24
CA LEU A 352 -6.57 -9.82 -5.80
C LEU A 352 -6.04 -10.08 -7.21
N ALA A 353 -5.87 -9.05 -8.04
CA ALA A 353 -5.36 -9.18 -9.41
C ALA A 353 -3.91 -9.66 -9.49
N GLU A 354 -3.14 -9.54 -8.40
CA GLU A 354 -1.77 -10.02 -8.31
C GLU A 354 -1.67 -11.50 -7.87
N LEU A 355 -2.77 -12.09 -7.39
CA LEU A 355 -2.76 -13.40 -6.77
C LEU A 355 -3.12 -14.51 -7.76
N PRO A 356 -2.25 -15.54 -7.95
CA PRO A 356 -2.48 -16.65 -8.86
C PRO A 356 -3.40 -17.71 -8.24
N THR A 357 -4.58 -17.31 -7.76
CA THR A 357 -5.54 -18.24 -7.15
C THR A 357 -6.92 -18.17 -7.79
N ASP A 358 -7.61 -19.30 -7.87
CA ASP A 358 -8.99 -19.35 -8.35
C ASP A 358 -9.91 -18.52 -7.47
N GLU A 359 -9.71 -18.54 -6.15
CA GLU A 359 -10.49 -17.76 -5.19
C GLU A 359 -10.38 -16.25 -5.44
N ALA A 360 -9.18 -15.71 -5.67
CA ALA A 360 -8.99 -14.31 -6.00
C ALA A 360 -9.70 -13.93 -7.29
N PHE A 361 -9.58 -14.77 -8.32
CA PHE A 361 -10.21 -14.56 -9.61
C PHE A 361 -11.74 -14.62 -9.53
N GLU A 362 -12.30 -15.59 -8.79
CA GLU A 362 -13.72 -15.72 -8.57
C GLU A 362 -14.33 -14.54 -7.82
N LEU A 363 -13.61 -13.98 -6.85
CA LEU A 363 -14.01 -12.76 -6.16
C LEU A 363 -14.09 -11.57 -7.11
N LEU A 364 -13.08 -11.38 -7.96
CA LEU A 364 -13.10 -10.33 -8.98
C LEU A 364 -14.26 -10.51 -9.96
N MET A 365 -14.51 -11.74 -10.44
CA MET A 365 -15.64 -12.04 -11.32
C MET A 365 -16.99 -11.79 -10.65
N ALA A 366 -17.15 -12.14 -9.37
CA ALA A 366 -18.39 -11.93 -8.64
C ALA A 366 -18.79 -10.44 -8.54
N HIS A 367 -17.83 -9.53 -8.65
CA HIS A 367 -18.04 -8.08 -8.53
C HIS A 367 -17.63 -7.33 -9.81
N ALA A 368 -17.63 -7.99 -10.97
CA ALA A 368 -17.16 -7.41 -12.25
C ALA A 368 -17.99 -6.22 -12.75
N ASP A 369 -19.24 -6.09 -12.32
CA ASP A 369 -20.11 -4.93 -12.60
C ASP A 369 -19.65 -3.67 -11.85
N GLY A 370 -18.86 -3.82 -10.77
CA GLY A 370 -18.32 -2.73 -9.96
C GLY A 370 -17.25 -1.93 -10.71
N ARG A 371 -17.45 -0.60 -10.82
CA ARG A 371 -16.49 0.30 -11.51
C ARG A 371 -15.08 0.24 -10.93
N GLN A 372 -14.94 -0.05 -9.65
CA GLN A 372 -13.67 -0.12 -8.93
C GLN A 372 -12.97 -1.47 -9.09
N VAL A 373 -13.74 -2.54 -9.39
CA VAL A 373 -13.23 -3.92 -9.49
C VAL A 373 -12.87 -4.29 -10.92
N ARG A 374 -13.63 -3.77 -11.91
CA ARG A 374 -13.44 -4.12 -13.32
C ARG A 374 -12.01 -3.94 -13.85
N PRO A 375 -11.29 -2.82 -13.58
CA PRO A 375 -9.89 -2.68 -14.03
C PRO A 375 -8.98 -3.79 -13.51
N ALA A 376 -9.16 -4.19 -12.25
CA ALA A 376 -8.39 -5.26 -11.62
C ALA A 376 -8.72 -6.63 -12.25
N LEU A 377 -9.99 -6.90 -12.56
CA LEU A 377 -10.37 -8.12 -13.28
C LEU A 377 -9.70 -8.19 -14.66
N LEU A 378 -9.70 -7.07 -15.42
CA LEU A 378 -9.05 -7.04 -16.73
C LEU A 378 -7.53 -7.26 -16.60
N GLU A 379 -6.91 -6.73 -15.58
CA GLU A 379 -5.48 -6.99 -15.30
C GLU A 379 -5.23 -8.46 -14.94
N ALA A 380 -6.07 -9.07 -14.09
CA ALA A 380 -5.99 -10.49 -13.77
C ALA A 380 -6.17 -11.38 -15.02
N VAL A 381 -7.12 -11.05 -15.90
CA VAL A 381 -7.35 -11.74 -17.18
C VAL A 381 -6.11 -11.66 -18.09
N ARG A 382 -5.47 -10.51 -18.15
CA ARG A 382 -4.24 -10.33 -18.93
C ARG A 382 -3.06 -11.10 -18.35
N ARG A 383 -2.96 -11.16 -17.02
CA ARG A 383 -1.84 -11.77 -16.30
C ARG A 383 -1.93 -13.30 -16.27
N TYR A 384 -3.13 -13.84 -16.18
CA TYR A 384 -3.40 -15.27 -16.04
C TYR A 384 -4.34 -15.78 -17.14
N PRO A 385 -3.87 -15.80 -18.42
CA PRO A 385 -4.77 -16.05 -19.55
C PRO A 385 -5.40 -17.45 -19.57
N VAL A 386 -4.70 -18.49 -19.13
CA VAL A 386 -5.23 -19.85 -19.10
C VAL A 386 -6.27 -20.01 -17.97
N ARG A 387 -5.95 -19.49 -16.79
CA ARG A 387 -6.87 -19.44 -15.63
C ARG A 387 -8.12 -18.65 -15.97
N ALA A 388 -7.96 -17.48 -16.60
CA ALA A 388 -9.05 -16.62 -17.03
C ALA A 388 -10.02 -17.37 -17.96
N ALA A 389 -9.52 -18.02 -19.00
CA ALA A 389 -10.35 -18.77 -19.92
C ALA A 389 -11.10 -19.90 -19.21
N ARG A 390 -10.43 -20.64 -18.34
CA ARG A 390 -11.02 -21.76 -17.57
C ARG A 390 -12.14 -21.29 -16.64
N LEU A 391 -11.91 -20.24 -15.86
CA LEU A 391 -12.86 -19.78 -14.85
C LEU A 391 -14.02 -18.99 -15.48
N LEU A 392 -13.75 -18.14 -16.47
CA LEU A 392 -14.81 -17.45 -17.22
C LEU A 392 -15.72 -18.46 -17.94
N ALA A 393 -15.16 -19.49 -18.59
CA ALA A 393 -15.94 -20.54 -19.24
C ALA A 393 -16.80 -21.34 -18.25
N GLY A 394 -16.29 -21.59 -17.04
CA GLY A 394 -17.05 -22.25 -15.98
C GLY A 394 -18.28 -21.46 -15.50
N ARG A 395 -18.26 -20.13 -15.67
CA ARG A 395 -19.35 -19.20 -15.32
C ARG A 395 -20.23 -18.79 -16.50
N ALA A 396 -19.87 -19.16 -17.72
CA ALA A 396 -20.64 -18.87 -18.94
C ALA A 396 -21.93 -19.72 -19.02
N ALA A 397 -22.82 -19.55 -18.04
CA ALA A 397 -24.18 -20.02 -18.12
C ALA A 397 -25.08 -18.90 -18.66
N PRO A 398 -26.19 -19.20 -19.38
CA PRO A 398 -27.16 -18.20 -19.79
C PRO A 398 -27.92 -17.69 -18.55
N ALA A 399 -27.30 -16.78 -17.80
CA ALA A 399 -27.96 -16.10 -16.71
C ALA A 399 -28.40 -14.71 -17.17
N PRO A 400 -29.60 -14.25 -16.81
CA PRO A 400 -30.16 -12.99 -17.29
C PRO A 400 -29.58 -11.76 -16.60
N ASP A 401 -28.47 -11.89 -15.85
CA ASP A 401 -27.89 -10.77 -15.14
C ASP A 401 -26.80 -10.05 -15.95
N ARG A 402 -26.61 -8.78 -15.62
CA ARG A 402 -25.64 -7.92 -16.29
C ARG A 402 -24.20 -8.40 -16.13
N ASN A 403 -23.89 -9.01 -15.00
CA ASN A 403 -22.55 -9.50 -14.70
C ASN A 403 -22.20 -10.70 -15.59
N ALA A 404 -23.10 -11.68 -15.73
CA ALA A 404 -22.92 -12.83 -16.62
C ALA A 404 -22.71 -12.39 -18.08
N PHE A 405 -23.45 -11.40 -18.55
CA PHE A 405 -23.27 -10.84 -19.89
C PHE A 405 -21.87 -10.24 -20.09
N LEU A 406 -21.39 -9.45 -19.12
CA LEU A 406 -20.04 -8.86 -19.16
C LEU A 406 -18.94 -9.94 -19.18
N LEU A 407 -19.08 -10.98 -18.34
CA LEU A 407 -18.12 -12.09 -18.28
C LEU A 407 -18.13 -12.90 -19.58
N GLY A 408 -19.28 -13.11 -20.21
CA GLY A 408 -19.41 -13.76 -21.51
C GLY A 408 -18.72 -12.98 -22.62
N GLN A 409 -18.91 -11.66 -22.69
CA GLN A 409 -18.20 -10.80 -23.65
C GLN A 409 -16.69 -10.84 -23.43
N LEU A 410 -16.26 -10.78 -22.15
CA LEU A 410 -14.84 -10.85 -21.79
C LEU A 410 -14.23 -12.19 -22.22
N LEU A 411 -14.92 -13.30 -22.00
CA LEU A 411 -14.48 -14.63 -22.43
C LEU A 411 -14.31 -14.70 -23.96
N THR A 412 -15.30 -14.22 -24.73
CA THR A 412 -15.24 -14.24 -26.20
C THR A 412 -14.05 -13.45 -26.72
N ALA A 413 -13.84 -12.23 -26.22
CA ALA A 413 -12.71 -11.41 -26.60
C ALA A 413 -11.36 -12.05 -26.19
N HIS A 414 -11.32 -12.65 -24.99
CA HIS A 414 -10.14 -13.30 -24.46
C HIS A 414 -9.72 -14.53 -25.26
N VAL A 415 -10.68 -15.40 -25.64
CA VAL A 415 -10.43 -16.58 -26.48
C VAL A 415 -9.91 -16.15 -27.87
N ALA A 416 -10.50 -15.11 -28.46
CA ALA A 416 -10.03 -14.58 -29.73
C ALA A 416 -8.58 -14.06 -29.67
N THR A 417 -8.22 -13.41 -28.56
CA THR A 417 -6.87 -12.83 -28.36
C THR A 417 -5.81 -13.90 -28.11
N HIS A 418 -6.15 -14.99 -27.40
CA HIS A 418 -5.21 -16.00 -26.93
C HIS A 418 -5.41 -17.37 -27.58
N ARG A 419 -5.89 -17.39 -28.84
CA ARG A 419 -6.30 -18.62 -29.56
C ARG A 419 -5.25 -19.74 -29.44
N GLU A 420 -4.03 -19.51 -29.92
CA GLU A 420 -2.97 -20.53 -29.98
C GLU A 420 -2.61 -21.10 -28.58
N LEU A 421 -2.51 -20.22 -27.58
CA LEU A 421 -2.23 -20.60 -26.20
C LEU A 421 -3.34 -21.51 -25.67
N LEU A 422 -4.60 -21.12 -25.86
CA LEU A 422 -5.75 -21.84 -25.32
C LEU A 422 -5.97 -23.18 -26.05
N GLU A 423 -5.72 -23.26 -27.35
CA GLU A 423 -5.74 -24.52 -28.12
C GLU A 423 -4.74 -25.52 -27.52
N SER A 424 -3.50 -25.09 -27.24
CA SER A 424 -2.47 -25.95 -26.65
C SER A 424 -2.78 -26.42 -25.23
N ARG A 425 -3.61 -25.68 -24.48
CA ARG A 425 -3.93 -25.99 -23.09
C ARG A 425 -5.34 -26.59 -22.88
N LEU A 426 -6.12 -26.68 -23.93
CA LEU A 426 -7.54 -27.08 -23.86
C LEU A 426 -7.76 -28.45 -23.20
N ALA A 427 -6.84 -29.41 -23.42
CA ALA A 427 -6.90 -30.73 -22.81
C ALA A 427 -6.80 -30.74 -21.28
N ARG A 428 -6.26 -29.67 -20.68
CA ARG A 428 -6.12 -29.52 -19.22
C ARG A 428 -7.32 -28.85 -18.56
N PHE A 429 -8.32 -28.42 -19.34
CA PHE A 429 -9.50 -27.75 -18.80
C PHE A 429 -10.53 -28.77 -18.30
N PRO A 430 -11.33 -28.41 -17.27
CA PRO A 430 -12.50 -29.19 -16.90
C PRO A 430 -13.44 -29.38 -18.12
N PRO A 431 -14.13 -30.53 -18.29
CA PRO A 431 -14.87 -30.84 -19.50
C PRO A 431 -15.85 -29.76 -19.96
N LYS A 432 -16.62 -29.17 -19.05
CA LYS A 432 -17.57 -28.09 -19.36
C LYS A 432 -16.87 -26.82 -19.86
N ALA A 433 -15.78 -26.42 -19.21
CA ALA A 433 -15.00 -25.24 -19.62
C ALA A 433 -14.35 -25.49 -20.99
N ALA A 434 -13.79 -26.69 -21.21
CA ALA A 434 -13.21 -27.09 -22.49
C ALA A 434 -14.22 -27.04 -23.63
N GLU A 435 -15.47 -27.47 -23.39
CA GLU A 435 -16.55 -27.42 -24.36
C GLU A 435 -16.89 -26.00 -24.78
N VAL A 436 -17.07 -25.10 -23.80
CA VAL A 436 -17.36 -23.66 -24.03
C VAL A 436 -16.22 -22.99 -24.81
N VAL A 437 -14.97 -23.18 -24.37
CA VAL A 437 -13.81 -22.59 -25.06
C VAL A 437 -13.64 -23.16 -26.45
N ARG A 438 -13.84 -24.45 -26.66
CA ARG A 438 -13.81 -25.12 -27.99
C ARG A 438 -14.86 -24.53 -28.92
N GLY A 439 -16.10 -24.31 -28.44
CA GLY A 439 -17.15 -23.67 -29.21
C GLY A 439 -16.83 -22.27 -29.68
N LEU A 440 -16.05 -21.52 -28.88
CA LEU A 440 -15.56 -20.17 -29.25
C LEU A 440 -14.34 -20.20 -30.16
N LEU A 441 -13.46 -21.20 -30.01
CA LEU A 441 -12.29 -21.40 -30.89
C LEU A 441 -12.72 -21.87 -32.28
N TYR A 442 -13.73 -22.76 -32.35
CA TYR A 442 -14.21 -23.39 -33.57
C TYR A 442 -15.71 -23.18 -33.70
N PRO A 443 -16.17 -21.95 -34.03
CA PRO A 443 -17.59 -21.70 -34.21
C PRO A 443 -18.13 -22.58 -35.35
N SER A 444 -19.27 -23.23 -35.10
CA SER A 444 -19.88 -24.12 -36.08
C SER A 444 -20.54 -23.41 -37.26
N ALA A 445 -20.68 -22.10 -37.19
CA ALA A 445 -21.19 -21.29 -38.28
C ALA A 445 -20.08 -21.10 -39.34
N ALA A 446 -20.38 -21.45 -40.58
CA ALA A 446 -19.51 -21.13 -41.70
C ALA A 446 -19.37 -19.62 -41.83
N ASP A 447 -18.18 -19.18 -42.20
CA ASP A 447 -17.95 -17.78 -42.50
C ASP A 447 -18.88 -17.34 -43.63
N ALA A 448 -19.45 -16.13 -43.50
CA ALA A 448 -20.25 -15.56 -44.56
C ALA A 448 -19.38 -15.36 -45.81
N PRO A 449 -19.86 -15.76 -47.00
CA PRO A 449 -19.10 -15.52 -48.23
C PRO A 449 -18.89 -14.02 -48.43
N ALA A 450 -17.77 -13.64 -49.02
CA ALA A 450 -17.34 -12.24 -49.13
C ALA A 450 -18.38 -11.33 -49.78
N ASP A 451 -19.16 -11.87 -50.70
CA ASP A 451 -20.26 -11.17 -51.40
C ASP A 451 -21.51 -10.93 -50.55
N ALA A 452 -21.64 -11.65 -49.46
CA ALA A 452 -22.73 -11.46 -48.50
C ALA A 452 -22.38 -10.42 -47.39
N LEU A 453 -21.14 -9.96 -47.33
CA LEU A 453 -20.70 -8.96 -46.36
C LEU A 453 -21.09 -7.55 -46.81
N PRO A 454 -21.67 -6.70 -45.95
CA PRO A 454 -21.84 -5.29 -46.23
C PRO A 454 -20.50 -4.63 -46.59
N GLU A 455 -20.50 -3.71 -47.56
CA GLU A 455 -19.30 -3.00 -48.02
C GLU A 455 -18.52 -2.34 -46.85
N LEU A 456 -19.22 -1.87 -45.82
CA LEU A 456 -18.64 -1.35 -44.59
C LEU A 456 -17.71 -2.34 -43.85
N LEU A 457 -17.97 -3.63 -43.96
CA LEU A 457 -17.17 -4.70 -43.33
C LEU A 457 -16.05 -5.18 -44.26
N VAL A 458 -16.25 -5.12 -45.56
CA VAL A 458 -15.26 -5.50 -46.58
C VAL A 458 -14.18 -4.44 -46.72
N SER A 459 -14.58 -3.17 -46.74
CA SER A 459 -13.71 -2.01 -46.86
C SER A 459 -14.06 -0.92 -45.89
N PRO A 460 -13.76 -1.14 -44.58
CA PRO A 460 -14.09 -0.16 -43.55
C PRO A 460 -13.42 1.19 -43.83
N PRO A 461 -14.15 2.32 -43.81
CA PRO A 461 -13.60 3.64 -44.14
C PRO A 461 -12.49 4.11 -43.18
N TRP A 462 -12.36 3.48 -42.03
CA TRP A 462 -11.28 3.75 -41.06
C TRP A 462 -9.99 2.96 -41.31
N THR A 463 -9.98 1.95 -42.18
CA THR A 463 -8.76 1.25 -42.62
C THR A 463 -8.03 2.00 -43.73
N GLY A 464 -8.75 2.87 -44.47
CA GLY A 464 -8.12 3.80 -45.39
C GLY A 464 -7.20 4.75 -44.61
N ARG A 465 -5.91 4.78 -44.94
CA ARG A 465 -4.98 5.78 -44.40
C ARG A 465 -5.55 7.17 -44.77
N ARG A 466 -6.31 7.75 -43.84
CA ARG A 466 -6.50 9.20 -43.85
C ARG A 466 -5.11 9.78 -43.63
N THR A 467 -4.52 10.37 -44.66
CA THR A 467 -3.40 11.30 -44.49
C THR A 467 -3.96 12.40 -43.60
N ALA A 468 -3.66 12.33 -42.29
CA ALA A 468 -3.96 13.46 -41.44
C ALA A 468 -3.32 14.70 -42.05
N PRO A 469 -4.02 15.82 -42.23
CA PRO A 469 -3.41 17.05 -42.65
C PRO A 469 -2.19 17.28 -41.76
N LYS A 470 -1.03 17.63 -42.36
CA LYS A 470 0.17 17.93 -41.57
C LYS A 470 -0.23 18.96 -40.51
N PRO A 471 0.02 18.70 -39.23
CA PRO A 471 -0.33 19.66 -38.18
C PRO A 471 0.37 21.00 -38.48
N THR A 472 -0.37 22.09 -38.33
CA THR A 472 0.21 23.42 -38.47
C THR A 472 1.10 23.68 -37.28
N VAL A 473 2.40 23.49 -37.45
CA VAL A 473 3.39 23.75 -36.38
C VAL A 473 3.59 25.26 -36.29
N VAL A 474 3.07 25.90 -35.26
CA VAL A 474 3.34 27.30 -34.93
C VAL A 474 4.64 27.35 -34.15
N LYS A 475 5.74 27.71 -34.82
CA LYS A 475 7.07 27.85 -34.20
C LYS A 475 7.14 29.12 -33.34
N GLY A 476 7.85 29.05 -32.22
CA GLY A 476 8.14 30.22 -31.38
C GLY A 476 7.11 30.53 -30.27
N LEU A 477 6.13 29.65 -30.03
CA LEU A 477 5.28 29.76 -28.87
C LEU A 477 6.06 29.34 -27.62
N VAL A 478 6.33 30.29 -26.75
CA VAL A 478 6.92 30.05 -25.42
C VAL A 478 5.80 30.20 -24.42
N ALA A 479 5.62 29.20 -23.57
CA ALA A 479 4.69 29.32 -22.44
C ALA A 479 5.17 30.45 -21.53
N GLY A 480 4.28 31.40 -21.23
CA GLY A 480 4.62 32.50 -20.31
C GLY A 480 4.93 31.96 -18.92
N GLU A 481 6.03 32.44 -18.34
CA GLU A 481 6.51 32.02 -17.01
C GLU A 481 5.73 32.62 -15.82
N GLU A 482 4.62 33.30 -16.04
CA GLU A 482 3.94 34.09 -15.00
C GLU A 482 3.01 33.28 -14.12
N THR A 483 3.06 33.64 -12.84
CA THR A 483 2.22 33.28 -11.68
C THR A 483 1.50 31.95 -11.76
N ARG A 484 2.11 30.93 -11.16
CA ARG A 484 1.63 29.53 -11.22
C ARG A 484 0.43 29.26 -10.34
N VAL A 485 0.14 30.12 -9.34
CA VAL A 485 -1.03 30.02 -8.46
C VAL A 485 -1.84 31.32 -8.50
N ARG A 486 -3.12 31.22 -8.83
CA ARG A 486 -4.04 32.36 -8.90
C ARG A 486 -5.20 32.17 -7.93
N TRP A 487 -5.12 32.80 -6.78
CA TRP A 487 -6.18 32.79 -5.78
C TRP A 487 -7.30 33.77 -6.14
N ARG A 488 -8.54 33.42 -5.79
CA ARG A 488 -9.64 34.39 -5.74
C ARG A 488 -9.55 35.20 -4.45
N PRO A 489 -10.11 36.42 -4.40
CA PRO A 489 -10.15 37.20 -3.16
C PRO A 489 -10.71 36.39 -1.99
N GLY A 490 -9.97 36.31 -0.88
CA GLY A 490 -10.35 35.59 0.34
C GLY A 490 -10.26 34.04 0.25
N GLU A 491 -9.95 33.46 -0.92
CA GLU A 491 -9.92 32.00 -1.08
C GLU A 491 -8.73 31.35 -0.36
N ARG A 492 -7.55 31.98 -0.41
CA ARG A 492 -6.36 31.50 0.27
C ARG A 492 -6.57 31.45 1.78
N GLU A 493 -7.12 32.52 2.34
CA GLU A 493 -7.46 32.64 3.76
C GLU A 493 -8.51 31.60 4.16
N ALA A 494 -9.54 31.40 3.35
CA ALA A 494 -10.56 30.38 3.57
C ALA A 494 -9.94 28.96 3.54
N TRP A 495 -9.00 28.69 2.63
CA TRP A 495 -8.33 27.41 2.57
C TRP A 495 -7.37 27.22 3.76
N ALA A 496 -6.63 28.26 4.13
CA ALA A 496 -5.82 28.24 5.33
C ALA A 496 -6.65 27.97 6.60
N ALA A 497 -7.92 28.33 6.62
CA ALA A 497 -8.85 28.13 7.73
C ALA A 497 -9.75 26.89 7.61
N ALA A 498 -9.52 26.00 6.63
CA ALA A 498 -10.42 24.88 6.33
C ALA A 498 -10.52 23.81 7.44
N VAL A 499 -9.53 23.73 8.32
CA VAL A 499 -9.59 22.89 9.55
C VAL A 499 -10.16 23.74 10.68
N GLU A 500 -11.10 23.20 11.44
CA GLU A 500 -11.81 23.93 12.51
C GLU A 500 -10.84 24.54 13.55
N GLU A 501 -11.14 25.75 13.98
CA GLU A 501 -10.31 26.53 14.90
C GLU A 501 -10.02 25.84 16.26
N PRO A 502 -10.95 25.07 16.87
CA PRO A 502 -10.64 24.32 18.10
C PRO A 502 -9.53 23.28 17.91
N GLU A 503 -9.56 22.57 16.75
CA GLU A 503 -8.56 21.55 16.39
C GLU A 503 -7.19 22.19 16.12
N ARG A 504 -7.17 23.35 15.45
CA ARG A 504 -5.95 24.13 15.21
C ARG A 504 -5.39 24.71 16.50
N ARG A 505 -6.26 25.22 17.39
CA ARG A 505 -5.83 25.72 18.71
C ARG A 505 -5.26 24.61 19.57
N ALA A 506 -5.87 23.42 19.54
CA ALA A 506 -5.32 22.24 20.22
C ALA A 506 -3.92 21.89 19.69
N ARG A 507 -3.71 21.93 18.37
CA ARG A 507 -2.40 21.69 17.74
C ARG A 507 -1.36 22.79 18.07
N ARG A 508 -1.78 24.08 18.12
CA ARG A 508 -0.87 25.23 18.39
C ARG A 508 -0.55 25.45 19.87
N ARG A 509 -1.47 25.13 20.78
CA ARG A 509 -1.27 25.24 22.23
C ARG A 509 -0.31 24.21 22.79
N GLN A 510 -0.01 23.19 22.00
CA GLN A 510 0.99 22.21 22.35
C GLN A 510 2.38 22.80 22.06
N ASN A 511 3.08 23.23 23.10
CA ASN A 511 4.45 23.75 23.06
C ASN A 511 5.50 22.66 22.68
N GLU A 512 5.10 21.67 21.90
CA GLU A 512 5.96 20.59 21.48
C GLU A 512 6.82 20.97 20.28
N PRO A 513 8.11 20.68 20.33
CA PRO A 513 8.96 20.85 19.17
C PRO A 513 8.52 19.88 18.06
N TYR A 514 8.41 20.40 16.84
CA TYR A 514 8.22 19.56 15.65
C TYR A 514 9.43 18.62 15.48
N PRO A 515 9.24 17.40 14.92
CA PRO A 515 10.38 16.57 14.54
C PRO A 515 11.35 17.38 13.67
N ASP A 516 12.65 17.16 13.80
CA ASP A 516 13.57 17.75 12.85
C ASP A 516 13.38 17.15 11.44
N VAL A 517 13.76 17.90 10.41
CA VAL A 517 13.50 17.53 9.01
C VAL A 517 14.16 16.20 8.62
N ARG A 518 15.28 15.85 9.26
CA ARG A 518 15.98 14.60 8.99
C ARG A 518 15.20 13.42 9.56
N THR A 519 14.79 13.50 10.81
CA THR A 519 13.92 12.49 11.44
C THR A 519 12.64 12.29 10.63
N LEU A 520 11.97 13.38 10.23
CA LEU A 520 10.77 13.25 9.39
C LEU A 520 11.08 12.62 8.03
N ARG A 521 12.22 12.90 7.42
CA ARG A 521 12.63 12.32 6.13
C ARG A 521 12.88 10.82 6.25
N GLU A 522 13.54 10.38 7.32
CA GLU A 522 13.90 8.99 7.56
C GLU A 522 12.65 8.12 7.80
N HIS A 523 11.68 8.66 8.52
CA HIS A 523 10.44 7.97 8.88
C HIS A 523 9.24 8.33 7.99
N PHE A 524 9.46 9.02 6.87
CA PHE A 524 8.40 9.63 6.06
C PHE A 524 7.33 8.67 5.59
N THR A 525 7.72 7.45 5.22
CA THR A 525 6.80 6.41 4.72
C THR A 525 5.96 5.75 5.82
N ASP A 526 6.39 5.90 7.07
CA ASP A 526 5.75 5.28 8.23
C ASP A 526 4.76 6.23 8.92
N VAL A 527 4.83 7.53 8.57
CA VAL A 527 3.89 8.55 9.06
C VAL A 527 2.61 8.51 8.24
N ASN A 528 1.46 8.40 8.91
CA ASN A 528 0.18 8.41 8.22
C ASN A 528 -0.14 9.78 7.58
N ASP A 529 -0.97 9.77 6.52
CA ASP A 529 -1.29 10.95 5.72
C ASP A 529 -1.94 12.08 6.51
N HIS A 530 -2.81 11.80 7.47
CA HIS A 530 -3.43 12.82 8.32
C HIS A 530 -2.40 13.58 9.14
N ARG A 531 -1.41 12.85 9.63
CA ARG A 531 -0.32 13.44 10.39
C ARG A 531 0.64 14.23 9.49
N LEU A 532 0.96 13.72 8.30
CA LEU A 532 1.74 14.45 7.30
C LEU A 532 1.03 15.76 6.90
N ALA A 533 -0.29 15.71 6.64
CA ALA A 533 -1.07 16.90 6.36
C ALA A 533 -0.96 17.96 7.49
N ALA A 534 -1.08 17.51 8.74
CA ALA A 534 -0.93 18.41 9.91
C ALA A 534 0.49 18.98 10.04
N LEU A 535 1.53 18.16 9.83
CA LEU A 535 2.92 18.60 9.84
C LEU A 535 3.21 19.59 8.73
N PHE A 536 2.70 19.37 7.53
CA PHE A 536 2.85 20.32 6.43
C PHE A 536 2.01 21.60 6.61
N ALA A 537 0.83 21.50 7.20
CA ALA A 537 0.00 22.69 7.46
C ALA A 537 0.60 23.62 8.52
N ASP A 538 1.15 23.08 9.61
CA ASP A 538 1.53 23.85 10.80
C ASP A 538 3.03 23.76 11.17
N GLY A 539 3.80 22.83 10.58
CA GLY A 539 5.21 22.55 10.92
C GLY A 539 6.19 23.59 10.37
N PRO A 540 7.49 23.44 10.61
CA PRO A 540 8.52 24.38 10.16
C PRO A 540 8.73 24.37 8.64
N ASP A 541 9.25 25.48 8.10
CA ASP A 541 9.50 25.63 6.64
C ASP A 541 10.57 24.69 6.11
N THR A 542 11.39 24.10 6.98
CA THR A 542 12.36 23.06 6.63
C THR A 542 11.73 21.79 6.05
N TYR A 543 10.39 21.61 6.19
CA TYR A 543 9.66 20.48 5.61
C TYR A 543 9.35 20.64 4.12
N ARG A 544 9.52 21.85 3.55
CA ARG A 544 9.25 22.17 2.14
C ARG A 544 9.75 21.10 1.15
N PRO A 545 11.00 20.61 1.23
CA PRO A 545 11.52 19.62 0.27
C PRO A 545 10.84 18.25 0.33
N LEU A 546 10.11 17.96 1.41
CA LEU A 546 9.44 16.68 1.58
C LEU A 546 8.06 16.62 0.91
N LEU A 547 7.48 17.78 0.55
CA LEU A 547 6.18 17.86 -0.15
C LEU A 547 6.19 17.08 -1.46
N ALA A 548 7.25 17.20 -2.25
CA ALA A 548 7.37 16.49 -3.53
C ALA A 548 7.39 14.95 -3.40
N ARG A 549 7.74 14.44 -2.21
CA ARG A 549 7.76 12.99 -1.91
C ARG A 549 6.43 12.47 -1.39
N TRP A 550 5.51 13.37 -1.01
CA TRP A 550 4.24 12.98 -0.42
C TRP A 550 3.24 12.56 -1.51
N THR A 551 2.77 11.34 -1.40
CA THR A 551 1.74 10.75 -2.25
C THR A 551 0.51 10.41 -1.40
N PRO A 552 -0.39 11.38 -1.12
CA PRO A 552 -1.53 11.16 -0.25
C PRO A 552 -2.38 9.97 -0.71
N GLY A 553 -2.59 9.02 0.19
CA GLY A 553 -3.39 7.82 -0.05
C GLY A 553 -4.85 8.03 0.32
N HIS A 554 -5.38 7.17 1.21
CA HIS A 554 -6.75 7.24 1.67
C HIS A 554 -6.86 8.14 2.90
N MET A 555 -7.40 9.35 2.72
CA MET A 555 -7.77 10.27 3.80
C MET A 555 -9.28 10.53 3.75
N TRP A 556 -9.99 10.34 4.85
CA TRP A 556 -11.44 10.55 4.90
C TRP A 556 -11.84 12.03 4.83
N ARG A 557 -10.96 12.95 5.27
CA ARG A 557 -11.12 14.42 5.15
C ARG A 557 -10.09 15.03 4.19
N LEU A 558 -9.84 14.36 3.07
CA LEU A 558 -8.76 14.68 2.13
C LEU A 558 -8.74 16.16 1.70
N VAL A 559 -9.89 16.70 1.34
CA VAL A 559 -9.97 18.06 0.81
C VAL A 559 -9.73 19.10 1.90
N GLU A 560 -10.33 18.91 3.08
CA GLU A 560 -10.20 19.81 4.22
C GLU A 560 -8.77 19.85 4.73
N GLU A 561 -8.07 18.72 4.75
CA GLU A 561 -6.71 18.62 5.26
C GLU A 561 -5.65 19.08 4.25
N LEU A 562 -5.91 18.93 2.95
CA LEU A 562 -4.98 19.41 1.91
C LEU A 562 -5.12 20.92 1.63
N LYS A 563 -6.25 21.54 1.90
CA LYS A 563 -6.44 22.99 1.70
C LYS A 563 -5.44 23.85 2.48
N PRO A 564 -5.22 23.66 3.80
CA PRO A 564 -4.21 24.43 4.54
C PRO A 564 -2.78 24.24 3.99
N VAL A 565 -2.46 23.03 3.53
CA VAL A 565 -1.18 22.74 2.90
C VAL A 565 -1.02 23.51 1.59
N ALA A 566 -2.06 23.51 0.75
CA ALA A 566 -2.09 24.28 -0.50
C ALA A 566 -1.97 25.78 -0.25
N ALA A 567 -2.70 26.32 0.72
CA ALA A 567 -2.68 27.75 1.06
C ALA A 567 -1.32 28.22 1.60
N ARG A 568 -0.61 27.34 2.29
CA ARG A 568 0.70 27.64 2.86
C ARG A 568 1.84 27.54 1.85
N TRP A 569 1.89 26.43 1.11
CA TRP A 569 3.04 26.07 0.28
C TRP A 569 2.85 26.41 -1.19
N GLU A 570 1.64 26.83 -1.58
CA GLU A 570 1.33 27.29 -2.92
C GLU A 570 1.85 26.32 -4.01
N GLU A 571 2.83 26.72 -4.82
CA GLU A 571 3.37 25.91 -5.91
C GLU A 571 4.00 24.59 -5.43
N ASP A 572 4.67 24.60 -4.30
CA ASP A 572 5.33 23.41 -3.76
C ASP A 572 4.34 22.34 -3.29
N ALA A 573 3.09 22.72 -3.02
CA ALA A 573 2.03 21.78 -2.69
C ALA A 573 1.47 21.04 -3.92
N LEU A 574 1.79 21.46 -5.14
CA LEU A 574 1.20 20.89 -6.35
C LEU A 574 1.40 19.37 -6.51
N PRO A 575 2.61 18.79 -6.28
CA PRO A 575 2.81 17.35 -6.44
C PRO A 575 1.83 16.47 -5.65
N PRO A 576 1.65 16.65 -4.33
CA PRO A 576 0.67 15.86 -3.57
C PRO A 576 -0.78 16.15 -3.98
N LEU A 577 -1.10 17.38 -4.39
CA LEU A 577 -2.44 17.72 -4.87
C LEU A 577 -2.75 17.06 -6.22
N LEU A 578 -1.80 17.05 -7.16
CA LEU A 578 -1.93 16.35 -8.43
C LEU A 578 -2.11 14.85 -8.22
N HIS A 579 -1.32 14.25 -7.33
CA HIS A 579 -1.46 12.84 -6.99
C HIS A 579 -2.87 12.52 -6.46
N ALA A 580 -3.35 13.29 -5.49
CA ALA A 580 -4.68 13.11 -4.92
C ALA A 580 -5.81 13.31 -5.95
N ALA A 581 -5.69 14.35 -6.78
CA ALA A 581 -6.68 14.68 -7.79
C ALA A 581 -6.71 13.68 -8.95
N ALA A 582 -5.56 13.18 -9.40
CA ALA A 582 -5.49 12.15 -10.44
C ALA A 582 -6.17 10.83 -9.99
N ARG A 583 -6.00 10.46 -8.73
CA ARG A 583 -6.62 9.25 -8.16
C ARG A 583 -8.12 9.43 -7.85
N ARG A 584 -8.54 10.62 -7.45
CA ARG A 584 -9.91 10.94 -7.02
C ARG A 584 -10.42 12.24 -7.65
N PRO A 585 -10.58 12.28 -8.98
CA PRO A 585 -10.94 13.52 -9.68
C PRO A 585 -12.19 14.20 -9.13
N ALA A 586 -13.25 13.44 -8.84
CA ALA A 586 -14.51 13.97 -8.34
C ALA A 586 -14.42 14.56 -6.91
N VAL A 587 -13.46 14.08 -6.09
CA VAL A 587 -13.27 14.54 -4.71
C VAL A 587 -12.24 15.66 -4.65
N ALA A 588 -11.04 15.42 -5.19
CA ALA A 588 -9.89 16.30 -5.02
C ALA A 588 -9.62 17.25 -6.19
N GLY A 589 -10.32 17.09 -7.32
CA GLY A 589 -10.12 17.93 -8.51
C GLY A 589 -10.30 19.42 -8.24
N GLY A 590 -11.17 19.79 -7.29
CA GLY A 590 -11.38 21.18 -6.87
C GLY A 590 -10.16 21.85 -6.24
N LEU A 591 -9.23 21.04 -5.68
CA LEU A 591 -7.96 21.54 -5.12
C LEU A 591 -7.02 22.12 -6.18
N LEU A 592 -7.20 21.76 -7.45
CA LEU A 592 -6.37 22.24 -8.56
C LEU A 592 -6.88 23.55 -9.16
N LEU A 593 -8.03 24.07 -8.73
CA LEU A 593 -8.62 25.29 -9.30
C LEU A 593 -7.71 26.53 -9.24
N PRO A 594 -6.91 26.77 -8.17
CA PRO A 594 -5.99 27.91 -8.15
C PRO A 594 -4.76 27.76 -9.05
N TYR A 595 -4.41 26.53 -9.43
CA TYR A 595 -3.13 26.23 -10.05
C TYR A 595 -3.18 26.40 -11.58
N ARG A 596 -2.31 27.28 -12.10
CA ARG A 596 -2.13 27.56 -13.53
C ARG A 596 -0.78 27.02 -13.99
N GLN A 597 -0.70 25.72 -14.16
CA GLN A 597 0.50 25.02 -14.63
C GLN A 597 0.16 24.03 -15.75
N VAL A 598 1.13 23.69 -16.56
CA VAL A 598 0.94 22.83 -17.75
C VAL A 598 0.39 21.46 -17.38
N GLU A 599 0.87 20.87 -16.30
CA GLU A 599 0.41 19.55 -15.81
C GLU A 599 -1.07 19.60 -15.43
N VAL A 600 -1.49 20.67 -14.76
CA VAL A 600 -2.91 20.88 -14.38
C VAL A 600 -3.76 21.14 -15.63
N ALA A 601 -3.26 21.95 -16.56
CA ALA A 601 -3.96 22.25 -17.81
C ALA A 601 -4.23 20.98 -18.63
N ARG A 602 -3.21 20.12 -18.78
CA ARG A 602 -3.31 18.82 -19.46
C ARG A 602 -4.30 17.89 -18.78
N LEU A 603 -4.22 17.80 -17.46
CA LEU A 603 -5.15 16.98 -16.67
C LEU A 603 -6.61 17.48 -16.81
N MET A 604 -6.82 18.80 -16.74
CA MET A 604 -8.16 19.41 -16.92
C MET A 604 -8.70 19.22 -18.34
N ALA A 605 -7.84 19.28 -19.37
CA ALA A 605 -8.22 19.01 -20.76
C ALA A 605 -8.62 17.53 -20.97
N ASP A 606 -7.82 16.59 -20.45
CA ASP A 606 -8.14 15.16 -20.50
C ASP A 606 -9.47 14.88 -19.78
N TRP A 607 -9.66 15.39 -18.59
CA TRP A 607 -10.90 15.22 -17.83
C TRP A 607 -12.11 15.84 -18.50
N PHE A 608 -11.94 16.99 -19.15
CA PHE A 608 -13.03 17.66 -19.86
C PHE A 608 -13.62 16.78 -20.96
N VAL A 609 -12.74 16.03 -21.64
CA VAL A 609 -13.15 15.10 -22.73
C VAL A 609 -13.68 13.78 -22.17
N ARG A 610 -13.02 13.23 -21.15
CA ARG A 610 -13.21 11.83 -20.75
C ARG A 610 -14.09 11.62 -19.53
N LEU A 611 -14.17 12.60 -18.59
CA LEU A 611 -14.78 12.40 -17.28
C LEU A 611 -15.99 13.32 -17.04
N LYS A 612 -17.19 12.81 -17.28
CA LYS A 612 -18.43 13.55 -17.01
C LYS A 612 -18.59 13.98 -15.55
N SER A 613 -18.08 13.18 -14.60
CA SER A 613 -18.17 13.43 -13.15
C SER A 613 -17.46 14.70 -12.68
N VAL A 614 -16.50 15.22 -13.43
CA VAL A 614 -15.72 16.42 -13.10
C VAL A 614 -15.93 17.57 -14.09
N ALA A 615 -16.93 17.46 -14.97
CA ALA A 615 -17.21 18.48 -15.97
C ALA A 615 -17.45 19.89 -15.38
N ALA A 616 -18.01 19.99 -14.17
CA ALA A 616 -18.17 21.26 -13.48
C ALA A 616 -16.82 21.85 -13.04
N THR A 617 -15.94 21.01 -12.49
CA THR A 617 -14.59 21.40 -12.05
C THR A 617 -13.72 21.86 -13.21
N THR A 618 -13.72 21.11 -14.33
CA THR A 618 -12.93 21.47 -15.51
C THR A 618 -13.42 22.78 -16.14
N ARG A 619 -14.73 22.99 -16.27
CA ARG A 619 -15.30 24.27 -16.73
C ARG A 619 -14.94 25.43 -15.80
N ALA A 620 -14.99 25.21 -14.50
CA ALA A 620 -14.64 26.24 -13.51
C ALA A 620 -13.15 26.62 -13.61
N TRP A 621 -12.28 25.64 -13.87
CA TRP A 621 -10.86 25.88 -14.07
C TRP A 621 -10.59 26.68 -15.36
N PHE A 622 -11.16 26.27 -16.50
CA PHE A 622 -11.03 27.00 -17.76
C PHE A 622 -11.63 28.40 -17.69
N ALA A 623 -12.80 28.57 -17.05
CA ALA A 623 -13.38 29.88 -16.82
C ALA A 623 -12.52 30.79 -15.93
N ARG A 624 -11.82 30.23 -14.97
CA ARG A 624 -10.91 30.95 -14.06
C ARG A 624 -9.66 31.45 -14.76
N HIS A 625 -9.08 30.64 -15.64
CA HIS A 625 -7.78 30.91 -16.26
C HIS A 625 -7.89 31.47 -17.69
N GLY A 626 -9.06 31.33 -18.35
CA GLY A 626 -9.35 31.97 -19.61
C GLY A 626 -8.29 31.71 -20.72
N ALA A 627 -7.85 32.80 -21.36
CA ALA A 627 -6.86 32.73 -22.44
C ALA A 627 -5.47 32.17 -21.96
N ASP A 628 -5.13 32.36 -20.69
CA ASP A 628 -3.89 31.84 -20.12
C ASP A 628 -3.87 30.29 -20.13
N ALA A 629 -5.04 29.66 -19.95
CA ALA A 629 -5.20 28.22 -20.04
C ALA A 629 -4.93 27.71 -21.47
N ALA A 630 -5.35 28.45 -22.48
CA ALA A 630 -5.12 28.11 -23.88
C ALA A 630 -3.61 28.14 -24.19
N ALA A 631 -2.89 29.15 -23.72
CA ALA A 631 -1.44 29.26 -23.92
C ALA A 631 -0.66 28.04 -23.38
N LEU A 632 -1.12 27.44 -22.26
CA LEU A 632 -0.50 26.22 -21.70
C LEU A 632 -0.74 24.96 -22.53
N LEU A 633 -1.85 24.89 -23.29
CA LEU A 633 -2.25 23.72 -24.07
C LEU A 633 -1.86 23.78 -25.55
N VAL A 634 -1.54 24.98 -26.06
CA VAL A 634 -1.15 25.17 -27.48
C VAL A 634 0.03 24.27 -27.91
N PRO A 635 1.08 24.05 -27.09
CA PRO A 635 2.16 23.13 -27.47
C PRO A 635 1.71 21.69 -27.68
N ASP A 636 0.64 21.25 -27.04
CA ASP A 636 0.09 19.90 -27.15
C ASP A 636 -0.90 19.76 -28.33
N ALA A 637 -1.37 20.87 -28.90
CA ALA A 637 -2.29 20.92 -30.03
C ALA A 637 -1.54 20.94 -31.39
N ALA A 638 -0.23 21.14 -31.38
CA ALA A 638 0.65 21.15 -32.54
C ALA A 638 1.33 19.78 -32.70
#